data_b32e77633a84c6a10104416953ef0886
#
_entry.id   b32e77633a84c6a10104416953ef0886
#
_cell.length_a   1.000
_cell.length_b   1.000
_cell.length_c   1.000
_cell.angle_alpha   90.00
_cell.angle_beta   90.00
_cell.angle_gamma   90.00
#
_symmetry.space_group_name_H-M   'P 1'
#
loop_
_entity.id
_entity.type
_entity.pdbx_description
1 polymer ?
#
loop_
_entity_poly.entity_id
_entity_poly.type
_entity_poly.pdbx_seq_one_letter_code
_entity_poly.pdbx_strand_id
1 'polypeptide(L)'
;MGRIHELSDILADQIAAGEVVERPASVVKELVENALDAHSSQIDIYVEEAGLKSIQVIDNGEGISQADVLIAFRRHATSKITDRADLFKVKTLGFRGEALPSIASVSHVSLETSTQAESAGSLVEIKGGELIKQQPSSARNGTKITVTDLFFNTPARLKYLSSRATELANISDIVNRLALSHTDVAFSLVSDGKTIFKTAGNGNLKQAVSAIYGLTSARQMIEFSGADADFAVSGLISLPKLTRAARSYISLLINGRYIKNFRISKAVVAGYGSKLMVGRYPLAVVNIKLDPLLVDVNVHPTKQEVRISKEEQLEFLLTKAVSQALSQENLIPNGLENLAGKKAKQQLDFKQLEIGLNETKGAYQFKNQTPALPKKPALNKEVTQALLGQGQEKSSQKTVVKPPALIITDKAQLKQAAVKNWDERYQQPTTPPKDQQLEEVEVAPTEAAAAVDEEASPAETVHFPNLVYIGQFHGTYLLAQSDDGLYIVDQHAAQERRNYEYYRQAIVKVGQAQQELLVPIVLTYPTSESLKLNQHLGDLQALGVKLEDFGQNTYIIRSHPAWFKAGQEEATIREMIDYLLTDQKLTLAQFREKTAIMMSCKRAIKANQHLDDRQAKELLAKLADCENPFNCPHGRPTVVKLSPKDLEHMFKRIQDSHQSKRKEW
;
A
#
# COMPACT_ATOMS: atom_id res chain seq x y z
N MET A 1 47.23 -26.84 -17.97
CA MET A 1 46.07 -27.16 -17.12
C MET A 1 44.94 -26.23 -17.51
N GLY A 2 43.74 -26.76 -17.72
CA GLY A 2 42.57 -25.92 -18.04
C GLY A 2 42.27 -24.98 -16.88
N ARG A 3 41.78 -23.77 -17.17
CA ARG A 3 41.37 -22.78 -16.15
C ARG A 3 39.98 -23.07 -15.52
N ILE A 4 39.21 -23.95 -16.15
CA ILE A 4 37.88 -24.34 -15.73
C ILE A 4 38.01 -25.64 -14.92
N HIS A 5 37.46 -25.67 -13.70
CA HIS A 5 37.39 -26.84 -12.82
C HIS A 5 36.00 -26.93 -12.20
N GLU A 6 35.59 -28.13 -11.86
CA GLU A 6 34.35 -28.39 -11.15
C GLU A 6 34.49 -27.96 -9.69
N LEU A 7 33.49 -27.24 -9.16
CA LEU A 7 33.48 -26.83 -7.76
C LEU A 7 33.10 -27.99 -6.87
N SER A 8 33.58 -27.97 -5.60
CA SER A 8 33.11 -28.93 -4.60
C SER A 8 31.60 -28.71 -4.33
N ASP A 9 30.88 -29.79 -4.01
CA ASP A 9 29.44 -29.72 -3.70
C ASP A 9 29.12 -28.69 -2.63
N ILE A 10 29.92 -28.59 -1.57
CA ILE A 10 29.76 -27.63 -0.47
C ILE A 10 29.87 -26.19 -0.98
N LEU A 11 30.85 -25.88 -1.83
CA LEU A 11 31.03 -24.54 -2.38
C LEU A 11 29.91 -24.19 -3.36
N ALA A 12 29.50 -25.16 -4.18
CA ALA A 12 28.38 -25.01 -5.08
C ALA A 12 27.06 -24.75 -4.30
N ASP A 13 26.86 -25.43 -3.15
CA ASP A 13 25.72 -25.21 -2.26
C ASP A 13 25.74 -23.83 -1.61
N GLN A 14 26.90 -23.34 -1.19
CA GLN A 14 27.03 -21.99 -0.64
C GLN A 14 26.71 -20.88 -1.68
N ILE A 15 27.08 -21.10 -2.96
CA ILE A 15 26.75 -20.19 -4.06
C ILE A 15 25.23 -20.21 -4.28
N ALA A 16 24.62 -21.38 -4.44
CA ALA A 16 23.16 -21.49 -4.61
C ALA A 16 22.37 -20.97 -3.41
N ALA A 17 22.89 -21.19 -2.18
CA ALA A 17 22.29 -20.55 -0.99
C ALA A 17 22.28 -19.03 -1.07
N GLY A 18 23.10 -18.40 -1.94
CA GLY A 18 23.06 -16.96 -2.22
C GLY A 18 21.78 -16.51 -2.89
N GLU A 19 21.24 -17.37 -3.74
CA GLU A 19 20.03 -17.08 -4.53
C GLU A 19 18.74 -17.47 -3.77
N VAL A 20 18.80 -18.49 -2.93
CA VAL A 20 17.63 -19.06 -2.23
C VAL A 20 17.46 -18.47 -0.83
N VAL A 21 18.56 -18.28 -0.09
CA VAL A 21 18.58 -17.86 1.32
C VAL A 21 19.26 -16.49 1.46
N GLU A 22 18.55 -15.43 1.11
CA GLU A 22 19.07 -14.06 1.24
C GLU A 22 18.95 -13.53 2.68
N ARG A 23 17.92 -13.93 3.41
CA ARG A 23 17.55 -13.42 4.75
C ARG A 23 16.78 -14.43 5.58
N PRO A 24 16.62 -14.22 6.91
CA PRO A 24 15.84 -15.14 7.78
C PRO A 24 14.43 -15.41 7.27
N ALA A 25 13.75 -14.37 6.73
CA ALA A 25 12.41 -14.50 6.17
C ALA A 25 12.32 -15.47 4.98
N SER A 26 13.40 -15.65 4.20
CA SER A 26 13.48 -16.65 3.11
C SER A 26 13.51 -18.06 3.68
N VAL A 27 14.25 -18.29 4.77
CA VAL A 27 14.29 -19.60 5.47
C VAL A 27 12.89 -19.96 5.98
N VAL A 28 12.24 -19.05 6.72
CA VAL A 28 10.88 -19.28 7.23
C VAL A 28 9.92 -19.60 6.09
N LYS A 29 10.00 -18.86 4.96
CA LYS A 29 9.15 -19.09 3.79
C LYS A 29 9.29 -20.50 3.26
N GLU A 30 10.51 -20.94 2.96
CA GLU A 30 10.74 -22.27 2.38
C GLU A 30 10.36 -23.41 3.35
N LEU A 31 10.62 -23.26 4.65
CA LEU A 31 10.22 -24.26 5.64
C LEU A 31 8.70 -24.36 5.80
N VAL A 32 8.01 -23.22 5.84
CA VAL A 32 6.54 -23.20 5.95
C VAL A 32 5.89 -23.69 4.65
N GLU A 33 6.41 -23.34 3.46
CA GLU A 33 5.93 -23.88 2.19
C GLU A 33 6.09 -25.42 2.13
N ASN A 34 7.18 -25.97 2.68
CA ASN A 34 7.35 -27.42 2.78
C ASN A 34 6.34 -28.07 3.74
N ALA A 35 6.06 -27.44 4.88
CA ALA A 35 5.04 -27.90 5.82
C ALA A 35 3.63 -27.88 5.20
N LEU A 36 3.29 -26.85 4.40
CA LEU A 36 2.04 -26.78 3.65
C LEU A 36 1.94 -27.87 2.58
N ASP A 37 3.02 -28.10 1.85
CA ASP A 37 3.11 -29.16 0.83
C ASP A 37 3.02 -30.57 1.45
N ALA A 38 3.36 -30.73 2.76
CA ALA A 38 3.19 -31.95 3.55
C ALA A 38 1.78 -32.08 4.15
N HIS A 39 0.80 -31.31 3.68
CA HIS A 39 -0.61 -31.33 4.09
C HIS A 39 -0.83 -31.09 5.59
N SER A 40 -0.02 -30.26 6.21
CA SER A 40 -0.16 -29.90 7.62
C SER A 40 -1.41 -29.10 7.88
N SER A 41 -2.12 -29.39 8.95
CA SER A 41 -3.26 -28.61 9.45
C SER A 41 -2.89 -27.58 10.52
N GLN A 42 -1.67 -27.71 11.10
CA GLN A 42 -1.12 -26.78 12.07
C GLN A 42 0.38 -26.58 11.85
N ILE A 43 0.82 -25.34 11.87
CA ILE A 43 2.22 -24.93 11.72
C ILE A 43 2.55 -23.91 12.80
N ASP A 44 3.48 -24.28 13.69
CA ASP A 44 3.98 -23.43 14.77
C ASP A 44 5.40 -22.96 14.42
N ILE A 45 5.62 -21.65 14.44
CA ILE A 45 6.86 -20.99 14.04
C ILE A 45 7.42 -20.25 15.25
N TYR A 46 8.64 -20.58 15.65
CA TYR A 46 9.37 -19.93 16.73
C TYR A 46 10.62 -19.28 16.18
N VAL A 47 10.86 -18.01 16.53
CA VAL A 47 12.04 -17.28 16.10
C VAL A 47 12.69 -16.58 17.29
N GLU A 48 14.03 -16.62 17.36
CA GLU A 48 14.82 -15.89 18.34
C GLU A 48 15.75 -14.91 17.61
N GLU A 49 15.88 -13.69 18.16
CA GLU A 49 16.68 -12.61 17.57
C GLU A 49 16.35 -12.36 16.09
N ALA A 50 15.04 -12.33 15.77
CA ALA A 50 14.55 -12.17 14.40
C ALA A 50 15.03 -13.26 13.41
N GLY A 51 15.27 -14.47 13.92
CA GLY A 51 15.69 -15.63 13.13
C GLY A 51 17.20 -15.73 12.87
N LEU A 52 18.01 -14.86 13.46
CA LEU A 52 19.48 -14.97 13.37
C LEU A 52 20.03 -16.02 14.31
N LYS A 53 19.51 -16.08 15.54
CA LYS A 53 19.92 -17.07 16.53
C LYS A 53 19.23 -18.41 16.32
N SER A 54 17.89 -18.40 16.15
CA SER A 54 17.12 -19.62 15.96
C SER A 54 15.86 -19.37 15.14
N ILE A 55 15.56 -20.27 14.21
CA ILE A 55 14.29 -20.42 13.50
C ILE A 55 13.85 -21.87 13.71
N GLN A 56 12.69 -22.10 14.30
CA GLN A 56 12.11 -23.42 14.44
C GLN A 56 10.71 -23.42 13.82
N VAL A 57 10.47 -24.40 12.94
CA VAL A 57 9.17 -24.67 12.33
C VAL A 57 8.75 -26.08 12.73
N ILE A 58 7.55 -26.17 13.25
CA ILE A 58 6.95 -27.42 13.72
C ILE A 58 5.62 -27.59 13.00
N ASP A 59 5.47 -28.70 12.31
CA ASP A 59 4.25 -29.07 11.60
C ASP A 59 3.73 -30.45 12.05
N ASN A 60 2.49 -30.71 11.73
CA ASN A 60 1.81 -31.97 11.93
C ASN A 60 1.45 -32.68 10.61
N GLY A 61 2.24 -32.44 9.55
CA GLY A 61 2.04 -33.02 8.25
C GLY A 61 2.44 -34.52 8.14
N GLU A 62 2.63 -34.98 6.91
CA GLU A 62 2.95 -36.38 6.61
C GLU A 62 4.31 -36.85 7.16
N GLY A 63 5.23 -35.92 7.44
CA GLY A 63 6.60 -36.23 7.84
C GLY A 63 7.47 -36.69 6.68
N ILE A 64 8.71 -37.08 7.00
CA ILE A 64 9.68 -37.64 6.05
C ILE A 64 10.08 -39.04 6.52
N SER A 65 10.05 -40.03 5.61
CA SER A 65 10.42 -41.40 5.95
C SER A 65 11.90 -41.50 6.31
N GLN A 66 12.26 -42.49 7.18
CA GLN A 66 13.64 -42.72 7.58
C GLN A 66 14.58 -42.92 6.37
N ALA A 67 14.08 -43.52 5.28
CA ALA A 67 14.85 -43.76 4.06
C ALA A 67 15.16 -42.44 3.32
N ASP A 68 14.26 -41.46 3.38
CA ASP A 68 14.34 -40.22 2.59
C ASP A 68 14.98 -39.05 3.35
N VAL A 69 15.11 -39.13 4.70
CA VAL A 69 15.60 -38.02 5.55
C VAL A 69 16.94 -37.48 5.10
N LEU A 70 17.93 -38.33 4.78
CA LEU A 70 19.25 -37.89 4.28
C LEU A 70 19.18 -37.43 2.82
N ILE A 71 18.30 -38.03 2.02
CA ILE A 71 18.13 -37.70 0.62
C ILE A 71 17.54 -36.30 0.49
N ALA A 72 16.66 -35.88 1.44
CA ALA A 72 16.05 -34.54 1.45
C ALA A 72 17.07 -33.39 1.55
N PHE A 73 18.30 -33.66 2.02
CA PHE A 73 19.40 -32.68 2.06
C PHE A 73 20.33 -32.75 0.85
N ARG A 74 20.04 -33.62 -0.14
CA ARG A 74 20.78 -33.63 -1.40
C ARG A 74 20.17 -32.65 -2.39
N ARG A 75 21.00 -32.02 -3.21
CA ARG A 75 20.54 -31.13 -4.27
C ARG A 75 19.70 -31.90 -5.28
N HIS A 76 18.67 -31.17 -5.79
CA HIS A 76 17.75 -31.70 -6.80
C HIS A 76 16.98 -32.96 -6.35
N ALA A 77 16.97 -33.25 -5.05
CA ALA A 77 16.17 -34.33 -4.48
C ALA A 77 14.77 -33.74 -4.10
N THR A 78 13.74 -34.26 -4.73
CA THR A 78 12.35 -33.81 -4.50
C THR A 78 11.37 -34.95 -4.72
N SER A 79 10.32 -35.02 -3.89
CA SER A 79 9.18 -35.93 -4.06
C SER A 79 8.04 -35.29 -4.91
N LYS A 80 8.20 -34.04 -5.36
CA LYS A 80 7.08 -33.22 -5.86
C LYS A 80 6.96 -33.21 -7.39
N ILE A 81 8.04 -33.53 -8.10
CA ILE A 81 8.07 -33.64 -9.56
C ILE A 81 8.91 -34.87 -9.93
N THR A 82 8.50 -35.62 -10.93
CA THR A 82 9.21 -36.81 -11.42
C THR A 82 9.59 -36.69 -12.88
N ASP A 83 8.82 -35.98 -13.67
CA ASP A 83 9.06 -35.83 -15.10
C ASP A 83 8.98 -34.36 -15.57
N ARG A 84 9.27 -34.17 -16.88
CA ARG A 84 9.21 -32.84 -17.52
C ARG A 84 7.78 -32.30 -17.60
N ALA A 85 6.76 -33.14 -17.66
CA ALA A 85 5.37 -32.72 -17.74
C ALA A 85 4.90 -32.12 -16.41
N ASP A 86 5.40 -32.66 -15.28
CA ASP A 86 5.11 -32.14 -13.94
C ASP A 86 5.63 -30.71 -13.77
N LEU A 87 6.76 -30.37 -14.40
CA LEU A 87 7.34 -29.02 -14.31
C LEU A 87 6.40 -27.94 -14.87
N PHE A 88 5.56 -28.29 -15.86
CA PHE A 88 4.56 -27.37 -16.42
C PHE A 88 3.20 -27.40 -15.70
N LYS A 89 3.01 -28.33 -14.75
CA LYS A 89 1.76 -28.51 -14.00
C LYS A 89 1.97 -28.43 -12.50
N VAL A 90 2.97 -27.67 -12.05
CA VAL A 90 3.33 -27.59 -10.62
C VAL A 90 2.14 -27.13 -9.78
N LYS A 91 1.67 -28.00 -8.91
CA LYS A 91 0.59 -27.72 -7.95
C LYS A 91 1.13 -27.39 -6.55
N THR A 92 2.36 -27.83 -6.23
CA THR A 92 3.02 -27.61 -4.94
C THR A 92 3.68 -26.23 -4.87
N LEU A 93 3.90 -25.71 -3.66
CA LEU A 93 4.60 -24.45 -3.43
C LEU A 93 6.11 -24.56 -3.71
N GLY A 94 6.74 -25.68 -3.30
CA GLY A 94 8.12 -26.04 -3.63
C GLY A 94 8.20 -27.14 -4.69
N PHE A 95 9.28 -27.21 -5.48
CA PHE A 95 9.50 -28.28 -6.45
C PHE A 95 10.98 -28.53 -6.84
N ARG A 96 11.90 -27.58 -6.55
CA ARG A 96 13.28 -27.64 -7.05
C ARG A 96 14.23 -28.57 -6.27
N GLY A 97 13.88 -28.95 -5.03
CA GLY A 97 14.77 -29.74 -4.15
C GLY A 97 16.06 -29.03 -3.78
N GLU A 98 16.03 -27.70 -3.62
CA GLU A 98 17.21 -26.87 -3.33
C GLU A 98 17.13 -26.16 -1.97
N ALA A 99 15.96 -26.07 -1.33
CA ALA A 99 15.74 -25.27 -0.13
C ALA A 99 16.51 -25.85 1.09
N LEU A 100 16.28 -27.11 1.44
CA LEU A 100 16.93 -27.73 2.59
C LEU A 100 18.47 -27.80 2.48
N PRO A 101 19.06 -28.25 1.34
CA PRO A 101 20.51 -28.23 1.19
C PRO A 101 21.08 -26.80 1.25
N SER A 102 20.42 -25.80 0.65
CA SER A 102 20.85 -24.40 0.73
C SER A 102 20.80 -23.83 2.14
N ILE A 103 19.76 -24.13 2.93
CA ILE A 103 19.67 -23.71 4.34
C ILE A 103 20.77 -24.39 5.15
N ALA A 104 20.95 -25.70 4.99
CA ALA A 104 21.93 -26.48 5.73
C ALA A 104 23.39 -26.07 5.44
N SER A 105 23.69 -25.60 4.22
CA SER A 105 25.03 -25.14 3.84
C SER A 105 25.46 -23.85 4.54
N VAL A 106 24.52 -23.01 5.02
CA VAL A 106 24.81 -21.69 5.65
C VAL A 106 24.36 -21.60 7.10
N SER A 107 23.98 -22.73 7.72
CA SER A 107 23.47 -22.78 9.10
C SER A 107 23.75 -24.10 9.78
N HIS A 108 23.33 -24.24 11.03
CA HIS A 108 23.23 -25.51 11.73
C HIS A 108 21.74 -25.94 11.72
N VAL A 109 21.45 -27.11 11.15
CA VAL A 109 20.08 -27.65 11.03
C VAL A 109 19.93 -28.88 11.85
N SER A 110 18.90 -28.93 12.70
CA SER A 110 18.42 -30.14 13.38
C SER A 110 17.02 -30.45 12.87
N LEU A 111 16.82 -31.62 12.30
CA LEU A 111 15.56 -32.10 11.77
C LEU A 111 15.10 -33.33 12.54
N GLU A 112 13.94 -33.27 13.16
CA GLU A 112 13.23 -34.37 13.78
C GLU A 112 11.95 -34.65 12.99
N THR A 113 11.76 -35.89 12.52
CA THR A 113 10.60 -36.24 11.69
C THR A 113 10.20 -37.69 11.86
N SER A 114 8.94 -37.97 11.65
CA SER A 114 8.37 -39.31 11.63
C SER A 114 7.12 -39.32 10.77
N THR A 115 6.92 -40.38 10.02
CA THR A 115 5.65 -40.64 9.32
C THR A 115 4.71 -41.42 10.24
N GLN A 116 3.40 -41.39 9.91
CA GLN A 116 2.38 -42.11 10.67
C GLN A 116 2.60 -43.64 10.67
N ALA A 117 3.29 -44.17 9.68
CA ALA A 117 3.55 -45.60 9.52
C ALA A 117 4.75 -46.10 10.34
N GLU A 118 5.59 -45.21 10.85
CA GLU A 118 6.84 -45.55 11.54
C GLU A 118 6.68 -45.53 13.06
N SER A 119 7.25 -46.51 13.73
CA SER A 119 7.22 -46.65 15.19
C SER A 119 8.27 -45.80 15.92
N ALA A 120 9.28 -45.32 15.19
CA ALA A 120 10.34 -44.45 15.70
C ALA A 120 10.60 -43.31 14.72
N GLY A 121 10.87 -42.14 15.24
CA GLY A 121 11.27 -40.98 14.44
C GLY A 121 12.77 -40.97 14.11
N SER A 122 13.17 -40.09 13.26
CA SER A 122 14.56 -39.82 12.87
C SER A 122 14.99 -38.44 13.30
N LEU A 123 16.15 -38.31 13.93
CA LEU A 123 16.85 -37.07 14.21
C LEU A 123 18.10 -36.97 13.34
N VAL A 124 18.23 -35.90 12.59
CA VAL A 124 19.41 -35.60 11.77
C VAL A 124 19.93 -34.22 12.11
N GLU A 125 21.24 -34.10 12.33
CA GLU A 125 21.94 -32.83 12.59
C GLU A 125 22.98 -32.59 11.49
N ILE A 126 22.88 -31.42 10.82
CA ILE A 126 23.77 -31.02 9.75
C ILE A 126 24.34 -29.62 10.07
N LYS A 127 25.64 -29.45 9.81
CA LYS A 127 26.35 -28.18 10.05
C LYS A 127 27.13 -27.78 8.80
N GLY A 128 26.79 -26.65 8.20
CA GLY A 128 27.49 -26.15 7.02
C GLY A 128 27.46 -27.10 5.82
N GLY A 129 26.42 -27.95 5.71
CA GLY A 129 26.29 -28.99 4.68
C GLY A 129 26.83 -30.35 5.07
N GLU A 130 27.55 -30.48 6.17
CA GLU A 130 28.13 -31.76 6.63
C GLU A 130 27.21 -32.44 7.64
N LEU A 131 26.99 -33.75 7.46
CA LEU A 131 26.24 -34.60 8.39
C LEU A 131 27.05 -34.79 9.69
N ILE A 132 26.53 -34.29 10.80
CA ILE A 132 27.16 -34.44 12.12
C ILE A 132 26.63 -35.67 12.85
N LYS A 133 25.30 -35.89 12.79
CA LYS A 133 24.66 -36.95 13.59
C LYS A 133 23.38 -37.43 12.91
N GLN A 134 23.16 -38.75 13.00
CA GLN A 134 21.90 -39.40 12.68
C GLN A 134 21.56 -40.40 13.77
N GLN A 135 20.37 -40.31 14.33
CA GLN A 135 19.92 -41.24 15.38
C GLN A 135 18.40 -41.40 15.37
N PRO A 136 17.87 -42.47 15.89
CA PRO A 136 16.44 -42.61 16.18
C PRO A 136 15.97 -41.54 17.17
N SER A 137 14.75 -41.04 16.99
CA SER A 137 14.08 -40.13 17.92
C SER A 137 12.71 -40.68 18.32
N SER A 138 12.00 -39.95 19.19
CA SER A 138 10.62 -40.28 19.52
C SER A 138 9.72 -40.16 18.30
N ALA A 139 8.80 -41.09 18.10
CA ALA A 139 7.80 -41.00 17.04
C ALA A 139 6.89 -39.79 17.29
N ARG A 140 6.92 -38.87 16.37
CA ARG A 140 6.04 -37.68 16.34
C ARG A 140 5.59 -37.46 14.91
N ASN A 141 4.29 -37.53 14.64
CA ASN A 141 3.78 -37.28 13.31
C ASN A 141 4.11 -35.85 12.89
N GLY A 142 4.64 -35.68 11.66
CA GLY A 142 5.06 -34.41 11.10
C GLY A 142 6.56 -34.15 11.22
N THR A 143 6.95 -32.92 11.07
CA THR A 143 8.34 -32.50 11.04
C THR A 143 8.60 -31.33 11.99
N LYS A 144 9.74 -31.36 12.67
CA LYS A 144 10.29 -30.26 13.45
C LYS A 144 11.67 -29.95 12.90
N ILE A 145 11.83 -28.77 12.32
CA ILE A 145 13.10 -28.27 11.81
C ILE A 145 13.55 -27.11 12.66
N THR A 146 14.77 -27.15 13.16
CA THR A 146 15.40 -26.07 13.90
C THR A 146 16.66 -25.64 13.14
N VAL A 147 16.72 -24.39 12.77
CA VAL A 147 17.86 -23.74 12.09
C VAL A 147 18.50 -22.77 13.09
N THR A 148 19.77 -22.94 13.39
CA THR A 148 20.52 -22.08 14.32
C THR A 148 21.74 -21.49 13.63
N ASP A 149 22.24 -20.38 14.17
CA ASP A 149 23.46 -19.70 13.71
C ASP A 149 23.47 -19.41 12.21
N LEU A 150 22.35 -18.89 11.71
CA LEU A 150 22.19 -18.58 10.29
C LEU A 150 23.28 -17.62 9.81
N PHE A 151 23.95 -17.97 8.70
CA PHE A 151 25.07 -17.25 8.09
C PHE A 151 26.40 -17.30 8.88
N PHE A 152 26.59 -18.26 9.79
CA PHE A 152 27.83 -18.39 10.58
C PHE A 152 29.10 -18.47 9.73
N ASN A 153 29.02 -19.08 8.53
CA ASN A 153 30.12 -19.24 7.57
C ASN A 153 30.08 -18.23 6.41
N THR A 154 29.14 -17.29 6.43
CA THR A 154 29.01 -16.24 5.41
C THR A 154 28.87 -14.85 6.04
N PRO A 155 29.91 -14.34 6.75
CA PRO A 155 29.82 -13.12 7.55
C PRO A 155 29.54 -11.84 6.72
N ALA A 156 29.82 -11.86 5.42
CA ALA A 156 29.45 -10.77 4.52
C ALA A 156 27.94 -10.57 4.48
N ARG A 157 27.13 -11.65 4.48
CA ARG A 157 25.66 -11.55 4.46
C ARG A 157 25.10 -10.94 5.72
N LEU A 158 25.69 -11.22 6.89
CA LEU A 158 25.25 -10.60 8.16
C LEU A 158 25.36 -9.06 8.13
N LYS A 159 26.33 -8.49 7.39
CA LYS A 159 26.50 -7.04 7.26
C LYS A 159 25.43 -6.36 6.42
N TYR A 160 24.75 -7.10 5.55
CA TYR A 160 23.68 -6.56 4.68
C TYR A 160 22.28 -6.72 5.27
N LEU A 161 22.14 -7.38 6.41
CA LEU A 161 20.87 -7.53 7.08
C LEU A 161 20.41 -6.20 7.69
N SER A 162 19.11 -5.99 7.66
CA SER A 162 18.45 -4.82 8.25
C SER A 162 18.42 -4.94 9.79
N SER A 163 17.75 -4.01 10.46
CA SER A 163 17.55 -4.10 11.92
C SER A 163 16.75 -5.36 12.29
N ARG A 164 16.94 -5.87 13.52
CA ARG A 164 16.18 -7.05 14.03
C ARG A 164 14.66 -6.86 13.89
N ALA A 165 14.14 -5.65 14.17
CA ALA A 165 12.72 -5.37 14.02
C ALA A 165 12.27 -5.43 12.55
N THR A 166 13.09 -4.97 11.61
CA THR A 166 12.80 -5.07 10.17
C THR A 166 12.82 -6.52 9.69
N GLU A 167 13.79 -7.34 10.12
CA GLU A 167 13.81 -8.76 9.74
C GLU A 167 12.61 -9.53 10.33
N LEU A 168 12.23 -9.25 11.59
CA LEU A 168 11.04 -9.85 12.20
C LEU A 168 9.76 -9.39 11.48
N ALA A 169 9.70 -8.13 11.03
CA ALA A 169 8.59 -7.64 10.22
C ALA A 169 8.49 -8.36 8.86
N ASN A 170 9.63 -8.66 8.23
CA ASN A 170 9.68 -9.41 6.97
C ASN A 170 9.20 -10.87 7.18
N ILE A 171 9.62 -11.52 8.28
CA ILE A 171 9.12 -12.85 8.65
C ILE A 171 7.61 -12.81 8.85
N SER A 172 7.12 -11.85 9.64
CA SER A 172 5.69 -11.69 9.93
C SER A 172 4.87 -11.43 8.65
N ASP A 173 5.36 -10.61 7.71
CA ASP A 173 4.68 -10.33 6.43
C ASP A 173 4.53 -11.63 5.59
N ILE A 174 5.59 -12.45 5.51
CA ILE A 174 5.54 -13.71 4.78
C ILE A 174 4.54 -14.68 5.42
N VAL A 175 4.59 -14.86 6.75
CA VAL A 175 3.68 -15.77 7.44
C VAL A 175 2.23 -15.29 7.36
N ASN A 176 1.99 -13.98 7.44
CA ASN A 176 0.67 -13.38 7.22
C ASN A 176 0.10 -13.71 5.83
N ARG A 177 0.92 -13.61 4.78
CA ARG A 177 0.51 -13.92 3.40
C ARG A 177 0.20 -15.39 3.20
N LEU A 178 1.02 -16.28 3.80
CA LEU A 178 0.77 -17.74 3.78
C LEU A 178 -0.51 -18.08 4.54
N ALA A 179 -0.77 -17.45 5.69
CA ALA A 179 -2.01 -17.63 6.45
C ALA A 179 -3.26 -17.11 5.72
N LEU A 180 -3.14 -16.06 4.89
CA LEU A 180 -4.23 -15.58 4.04
C LEU A 180 -4.49 -16.52 2.86
N SER A 181 -3.47 -17.23 2.37
CA SER A 181 -3.61 -18.15 1.25
C SER A 181 -4.10 -19.54 1.67
N HIS A 182 -3.82 -19.95 2.92
CA HIS A 182 -4.17 -21.26 3.47
C HIS A 182 -4.96 -21.07 4.77
N THR A 183 -6.21 -20.64 4.62
CA THR A 183 -7.09 -20.32 5.76
C THR A 183 -7.57 -21.55 6.53
N ASP A 184 -7.41 -22.72 5.96
CA ASP A 184 -7.68 -24.05 6.51
C ASP A 184 -6.54 -24.58 7.41
N VAL A 185 -5.41 -23.90 7.42
CA VAL A 185 -4.26 -24.22 8.27
C VAL A 185 -4.15 -23.26 9.45
N ALA A 186 -3.92 -23.78 10.64
CA ALA A 186 -3.67 -22.98 11.84
C ALA A 186 -2.19 -22.56 11.88
N PHE A 187 -1.92 -21.26 11.92
CA PHE A 187 -0.58 -20.72 12.06
C PHE A 187 -0.38 -20.08 13.43
N SER A 188 0.80 -20.26 14.00
CA SER A 188 1.25 -19.56 15.20
C SER A 188 2.68 -19.05 14.99
N LEU A 189 2.91 -17.76 15.22
CA LEU A 189 4.24 -17.14 15.18
C LEU A 189 4.58 -16.60 16.56
N VAL A 190 5.67 -17.08 17.10
CA VAL A 190 6.22 -16.70 18.42
C VAL A 190 7.64 -16.15 18.21
N SER A 191 7.91 -14.95 18.73
CA SER A 191 9.25 -14.35 18.72
C SER A 191 9.70 -14.04 20.13
N ASP A 192 10.90 -14.50 20.49
CA ASP A 192 11.51 -14.28 21.81
C ASP A 192 10.53 -14.57 22.98
N GLY A 193 9.76 -15.68 22.85
CA GLY A 193 8.77 -16.13 23.82
C GLY A 193 7.42 -15.39 23.79
N LYS A 194 7.26 -14.38 22.94
CA LYS A 194 5.99 -13.65 22.79
C LYS A 194 5.24 -14.10 21.54
N THR A 195 3.95 -14.44 21.69
CA THR A 195 3.08 -14.73 20.53
C THR A 195 2.82 -13.47 19.76
N ILE A 196 3.25 -13.46 18.50
CA ILE A 196 3.10 -12.33 17.57
C ILE A 196 1.70 -12.33 16.95
N PHE A 197 1.30 -13.49 16.38
CA PHE A 197 -0.05 -13.69 15.89
C PHE A 197 -0.41 -15.19 15.86
N LYS A 198 -1.71 -15.47 15.77
CA LYS A 198 -2.25 -16.82 15.67
C LYS A 198 -3.52 -16.83 14.82
N THR A 199 -3.66 -17.81 13.92
CA THR A 199 -4.88 -18.07 13.15
C THR A 199 -5.53 -19.39 13.57
N ALA A 200 -6.83 -19.51 13.29
CA ALA A 200 -7.61 -20.66 13.76
C ALA A 200 -7.58 -21.88 12.82
N GLY A 201 -7.21 -21.70 11.54
CA GLY A 201 -7.18 -22.79 10.55
C GLY A 201 -8.55 -23.39 10.23
N ASN A 202 -9.60 -22.58 10.23
CA ASN A 202 -11.00 -23.04 10.04
C ASN A 202 -11.59 -22.73 8.67
N GLY A 203 -10.77 -22.34 7.70
CA GLY A 203 -11.20 -21.99 6.33
C GLY A 203 -11.83 -20.62 6.19
N ASN A 204 -12.01 -19.84 7.28
CA ASN A 204 -12.67 -18.54 7.24
C ASN A 204 -11.68 -17.40 6.96
N LEU A 205 -11.68 -16.90 5.71
CA LEU A 205 -10.81 -15.80 5.28
C LEU A 205 -11.04 -14.51 6.10
N LYS A 206 -12.30 -14.21 6.47
CA LYS A 206 -12.62 -13.00 7.24
C LYS A 206 -12.06 -13.06 8.66
N GLN A 207 -12.00 -14.26 9.24
CA GLN A 207 -11.37 -14.48 10.54
C GLN A 207 -9.84 -14.38 10.44
N ALA A 208 -9.22 -14.93 9.40
CA ALA A 208 -7.78 -14.77 9.14
C ALA A 208 -7.42 -13.29 8.94
N VAL A 209 -8.20 -12.56 8.15
CA VAL A 209 -8.05 -11.09 7.99
C VAL A 209 -8.21 -10.36 9.32
N SER A 210 -9.15 -10.78 10.18
CA SER A 210 -9.33 -10.18 11.52
C SER A 210 -8.11 -10.40 12.42
N ALA A 211 -7.50 -11.57 12.37
CA ALA A 211 -6.28 -11.88 13.13
C ALA A 211 -5.07 -11.05 12.67
N ILE A 212 -4.96 -10.76 11.36
CA ILE A 212 -3.81 -10.07 10.77
C ILE A 212 -4.00 -8.54 10.78
N TYR A 213 -5.15 -8.04 10.31
CA TYR A 213 -5.41 -6.60 10.10
C TYR A 213 -6.31 -5.96 11.16
N GLY A 214 -6.74 -6.75 12.16
CA GLY A 214 -7.61 -6.33 13.24
C GLY A 214 -9.10 -6.39 12.89
N LEU A 215 -9.93 -6.56 13.93
CA LEU A 215 -11.39 -6.75 13.81
C LEU A 215 -12.08 -5.55 13.13
N THR A 216 -11.61 -4.34 13.42
CA THR A 216 -12.17 -3.10 12.83
C THR A 216 -12.00 -3.07 11.31
N SER A 217 -10.82 -3.48 10.81
CA SER A 217 -10.56 -3.57 9.37
C SER A 217 -11.41 -4.67 8.73
N ALA A 218 -11.46 -5.87 9.35
CA ALA A 218 -12.24 -6.99 8.84
C ALA A 218 -13.75 -6.71 8.74
N ARG A 219 -14.31 -5.92 9.66
CA ARG A 219 -15.71 -5.48 9.62
C ARG A 219 -16.03 -4.54 8.46
N GLN A 220 -15.01 -3.86 7.91
CA GLN A 220 -15.14 -2.94 6.78
C GLN A 220 -14.76 -3.60 5.45
N MET A 221 -14.66 -4.91 5.42
CA MET A 221 -14.39 -5.67 4.21
C MET A 221 -15.63 -6.47 3.79
N ILE A 222 -15.87 -6.48 2.48
CA ILE A 222 -16.94 -7.20 1.83
C ILE A 222 -16.38 -8.32 0.95
N GLU A 223 -17.17 -9.36 0.74
CA GLU A 223 -16.82 -10.45 -0.14
C GLU A 223 -17.10 -10.06 -1.59
N PHE A 224 -16.26 -10.56 -2.49
CA PHE A 224 -16.50 -10.50 -3.92
C PHE A 224 -16.18 -11.83 -4.57
N SER A 225 -16.84 -12.13 -5.67
CA SER A 225 -16.58 -13.31 -6.48
C SER A 225 -16.95 -13.06 -7.93
N GLY A 226 -16.32 -13.81 -8.83
CA GLY A 226 -16.61 -13.81 -10.24
C GLY A 226 -15.92 -15.00 -10.90
N ALA A 227 -16.48 -15.52 -11.95
CA ALA A 227 -15.89 -16.62 -12.72
C ALA A 227 -16.20 -16.47 -14.20
N ASP A 228 -15.29 -16.95 -15.03
CA ASP A 228 -15.46 -17.18 -16.45
C ASP A 228 -14.97 -18.61 -16.82
N ALA A 229 -14.72 -18.87 -18.09
CA ALA A 229 -14.30 -20.19 -18.54
C ALA A 229 -12.86 -20.57 -18.09
N ASP A 230 -11.98 -19.59 -17.90
CA ASP A 230 -10.56 -19.79 -17.63
C ASP A 230 -10.18 -19.43 -16.20
N PHE A 231 -10.93 -18.52 -15.55
CA PHE A 231 -10.58 -17.91 -14.26
C PHE A 231 -11.75 -17.95 -13.28
N ALA A 232 -11.44 -18.21 -12.02
CA ALA A 232 -12.36 -17.96 -10.91
C ALA A 232 -11.67 -17.05 -9.90
N VAL A 233 -12.31 -15.92 -9.59
CA VAL A 233 -11.80 -14.92 -8.65
C VAL A 233 -12.72 -14.81 -7.45
N SER A 234 -12.16 -14.70 -6.26
CA SER A 234 -12.91 -14.52 -5.01
C SER A 234 -12.04 -13.84 -3.97
N GLY A 235 -12.63 -13.34 -2.90
CA GLY A 235 -11.87 -12.78 -1.81
C GLY A 235 -12.60 -11.70 -1.04
N LEU A 236 -11.81 -10.84 -0.36
CA LEU A 236 -12.29 -9.73 0.45
C LEU A 236 -11.69 -8.42 -0.05
N ILE A 237 -12.52 -7.39 -0.18
CA ILE A 237 -12.12 -6.02 -0.52
C ILE A 237 -12.67 -5.04 0.52
N SER A 238 -11.91 -4.00 0.83
CA SER A 238 -12.36 -2.98 1.78
C SER A 238 -13.40 -2.04 1.18
N LEU A 239 -14.30 -1.52 2.01
CA LEU A 239 -15.15 -0.39 1.61
C LEU A 239 -14.27 0.83 1.29
N PRO A 240 -14.72 1.76 0.42
CA PRO A 240 -13.94 2.93 -0.01
C PRO A 240 -13.46 3.85 1.12
N LYS A 241 -14.06 3.79 2.29
CA LYS A 241 -13.66 4.52 3.50
C LYS A 241 -12.38 3.95 4.16
N LEU A 242 -12.06 2.67 3.93
CA LEU A 242 -10.85 2.02 4.45
C LEU A 242 -9.82 1.90 3.33
N THR A 243 -8.88 2.82 3.28
CA THR A 243 -7.82 2.86 2.26
C THR A 243 -6.44 2.95 2.88
N ARG A 244 -5.42 2.64 2.10
CA ARG A 244 -4.00 2.71 2.46
C ARG A 244 -3.23 3.51 1.39
N ALA A 245 -2.06 4.04 1.76
CA ALA A 245 -1.18 4.74 0.83
C ALA A 245 -0.35 3.79 -0.04
N ALA A 246 -0.11 2.56 0.43
CA ALA A 246 0.72 1.59 -0.27
C ALA A 246 -0.09 0.49 -0.98
N ARG A 247 0.36 0.11 -2.18
CA ARG A 247 -0.22 -0.99 -2.95
C ARG A 247 0.00 -2.36 -2.31
N SER A 248 0.99 -2.50 -1.43
CA SER A 248 1.33 -3.75 -0.74
C SER A 248 0.18 -4.35 0.08
N TYR A 249 -0.87 -3.57 0.36
CA TYR A 249 -2.10 -4.04 1.02
C TYR A 249 -3.06 -4.81 0.10
N ILE A 250 -2.77 -4.88 -1.20
CA ILE A 250 -3.46 -5.76 -2.13
C ILE A 250 -2.69 -7.08 -2.19
N SER A 251 -3.18 -8.10 -1.50
CA SER A 251 -2.60 -9.44 -1.50
C SER A 251 -3.23 -10.25 -2.63
N LEU A 252 -2.41 -10.62 -3.62
CA LEU A 252 -2.81 -11.43 -4.76
C LEU A 252 -2.36 -12.86 -4.55
N LEU A 253 -3.28 -13.81 -4.67
CA LEU A 253 -3.06 -15.23 -4.47
C LEU A 253 -3.48 -15.98 -5.73
N ILE A 254 -2.57 -16.74 -6.35
CA ILE A 254 -2.85 -17.61 -7.49
C ILE A 254 -2.65 -19.06 -7.07
N ASN A 255 -3.71 -19.87 -7.12
CA ASN A 255 -3.69 -21.27 -6.74
C ASN A 255 -2.98 -21.50 -5.38
N GLY A 256 -3.27 -20.63 -4.37
CA GLY A 256 -2.65 -20.66 -3.05
C GLY A 256 -1.27 -20.00 -2.93
N ARG A 257 -0.67 -19.52 -4.02
CA ARG A 257 0.63 -18.86 -4.04
C ARG A 257 0.49 -17.33 -4.03
N TYR A 258 1.18 -16.65 -3.12
CA TYR A 258 1.27 -15.19 -3.13
C TYR A 258 2.14 -14.69 -4.30
N ILE A 259 1.60 -13.74 -5.04
CA ILE A 259 2.29 -13.11 -6.17
C ILE A 259 2.28 -11.58 -6.07
N LYS A 260 3.20 -10.96 -6.81
CA LYS A 260 3.23 -9.52 -7.06
C LYS A 260 2.98 -9.28 -8.54
N ASN A 261 1.84 -8.67 -8.86
CA ASN A 261 1.53 -8.28 -10.23
C ASN A 261 0.91 -6.88 -10.24
N PHE A 262 1.54 -5.98 -11.00
CA PHE A 262 1.13 -4.60 -11.08
C PHE A 262 -0.22 -4.44 -11.80
N ARG A 263 -0.40 -5.14 -12.92
CA ARG A 263 -1.59 -5.05 -13.78
C ARG A 263 -2.83 -5.54 -13.04
N ILE A 264 -2.74 -6.69 -12.39
CA ILE A 264 -3.85 -7.25 -11.59
C ILE A 264 -4.18 -6.32 -10.41
N SER A 265 -3.19 -5.78 -9.71
CA SER A 265 -3.43 -4.80 -8.64
C SER A 265 -4.12 -3.54 -9.17
N LYS A 266 -3.76 -3.08 -10.39
CA LYS A 266 -4.40 -1.95 -11.06
C LYS A 266 -5.86 -2.26 -11.44
N ALA A 267 -6.15 -3.50 -11.87
CA ALA A 267 -7.50 -3.95 -12.17
C ALA A 267 -8.40 -3.93 -10.92
N VAL A 268 -7.89 -4.37 -9.77
CA VAL A 268 -8.61 -4.26 -8.48
C VAL A 268 -8.97 -2.79 -8.19
N VAL A 269 -8.01 -1.87 -8.32
CA VAL A 269 -8.23 -0.44 -8.11
C VAL A 269 -9.23 0.13 -9.12
N ALA A 270 -9.15 -0.29 -10.39
CA ALA A 270 -10.07 0.15 -11.45
C ALA A 270 -11.53 -0.26 -11.14
N GLY A 271 -11.75 -1.41 -10.49
CA GLY A 271 -13.08 -1.84 -10.06
C GLY A 271 -13.76 -0.90 -9.06
N TYR A 272 -13.01 -0.09 -8.32
CA TYR A 272 -13.57 0.96 -7.45
C TYR A 272 -14.04 2.19 -8.25
N GLY A 273 -13.49 2.43 -9.43
CA GLY A 273 -13.81 3.60 -10.24
C GLY A 273 -13.59 4.91 -9.46
N SER A 274 -14.57 5.81 -9.52
CA SER A 274 -14.52 7.12 -8.82
C SER A 274 -14.75 7.04 -7.31
N LYS A 275 -15.04 5.85 -6.74
CA LYS A 275 -15.30 5.68 -5.30
C LYS A 275 -14.02 5.72 -4.47
N LEU A 276 -12.85 5.50 -5.09
CA LEU A 276 -11.54 5.52 -4.42
C LEU A 276 -10.83 6.87 -4.67
N MET A 277 -10.22 7.42 -3.63
CA MET A 277 -9.41 8.64 -3.77
C MET A 277 -8.17 8.35 -4.65
N VAL A 278 -7.78 9.32 -5.45
CA VAL A 278 -6.55 9.23 -6.27
C VAL A 278 -5.33 9.03 -5.38
N GLY A 279 -4.47 8.07 -5.74
CA GLY A 279 -3.27 7.74 -4.95
C GLY A 279 -3.52 6.89 -3.70
N ARG A 280 -4.75 6.42 -3.49
CA ARG A 280 -5.09 5.50 -2.38
C ARG A 280 -5.38 4.10 -2.91
N TYR A 281 -5.10 3.10 -2.09
CA TYR A 281 -5.28 1.69 -2.41
C TYR A 281 -6.23 1.04 -1.41
N PRO A 282 -7.07 0.10 -1.84
CA PRO A 282 -7.89 -0.67 -0.92
C PRO A 282 -7.05 -1.69 -0.17
N LEU A 283 -7.53 -2.12 0.99
CA LEU A 283 -7.12 -3.37 1.59
C LEU A 283 -7.85 -4.50 0.88
N ALA A 284 -7.12 -5.42 0.23
CA ALA A 284 -7.73 -6.49 -0.56
C ALA A 284 -6.97 -7.80 -0.42
N VAL A 285 -7.72 -8.90 -0.35
CA VAL A 285 -7.20 -10.27 -0.49
C VAL A 285 -7.94 -10.89 -1.67
N VAL A 286 -7.20 -11.14 -2.73
CA VAL A 286 -7.73 -11.61 -4.02
C VAL A 286 -7.21 -13.02 -4.27
N ASN A 287 -8.11 -13.99 -4.26
CA ASN A 287 -7.79 -15.37 -4.58
C ASN A 287 -8.21 -15.67 -6.02
N ILE A 288 -7.25 -16.07 -6.84
CA ILE A 288 -7.40 -16.38 -8.26
C ILE A 288 -7.13 -17.86 -8.44
N LYS A 289 -8.13 -18.57 -8.94
CA LYS A 289 -8.01 -19.98 -9.36
C LYS A 289 -8.01 -20.02 -10.87
N LEU A 290 -7.03 -20.71 -11.44
CA LEU A 290 -6.87 -20.91 -12.88
C LEU A 290 -6.18 -22.24 -13.17
N ASP A 291 -6.29 -22.73 -14.41
CA ASP A 291 -5.56 -23.92 -14.84
C ASP A 291 -4.05 -23.65 -14.77
N PRO A 292 -3.23 -24.51 -14.15
CA PRO A 292 -1.78 -24.39 -14.11
C PRO A 292 -1.12 -24.15 -15.48
N LEU A 293 -1.71 -24.62 -16.58
CA LEU A 293 -1.22 -24.38 -17.94
C LEU A 293 -1.34 -22.91 -18.39
N LEU A 294 -2.15 -22.11 -17.74
CA LEU A 294 -2.32 -20.68 -18.03
C LEU A 294 -1.34 -19.78 -17.28
N VAL A 295 -0.52 -20.34 -16.38
CA VAL A 295 0.43 -19.58 -15.59
C VAL A 295 1.82 -20.19 -15.63
N ASP A 296 2.83 -19.39 -15.99
CA ASP A 296 4.23 -19.73 -15.80
C ASP A 296 4.75 -19.12 -14.49
N VAL A 297 5.06 -20.00 -13.54
CA VAL A 297 5.57 -19.64 -12.20
C VAL A 297 7.10 -19.62 -12.16
N ASN A 298 7.78 -20.23 -13.15
CA ASN A 298 9.23 -20.36 -13.17
C ASN A 298 9.93 -19.15 -13.81
N VAL A 299 9.50 -17.94 -13.51
CA VAL A 299 10.03 -16.68 -14.06
C VAL A 299 11.14 -16.12 -13.19
N HIS A 300 11.02 -16.21 -11.85
CA HIS A 300 11.97 -15.64 -10.89
C HIS A 300 12.25 -16.64 -9.75
N PRO A 301 13.49 -16.67 -9.17
CA PRO A 301 13.82 -17.55 -8.04
C PRO A 301 12.86 -17.44 -6.84
N THR A 302 12.41 -16.24 -6.51
CA THR A 302 11.46 -15.98 -5.42
C THR A 302 10.03 -16.46 -5.71
N LYS A 303 9.73 -16.83 -6.96
CA LYS A 303 8.41 -17.29 -7.43
C LYS A 303 7.25 -16.30 -7.17
N GLN A 304 7.57 -15.01 -6.92
CA GLN A 304 6.57 -13.97 -6.68
C GLN A 304 6.10 -13.27 -7.96
N GLU A 305 6.87 -13.39 -9.03
CA GLU A 305 6.51 -12.89 -10.36
C GLU A 305 6.10 -14.06 -11.24
N VAL A 306 4.96 -13.94 -11.87
CA VAL A 306 4.39 -14.98 -12.75
C VAL A 306 3.95 -14.35 -14.05
N ARG A 307 4.00 -15.12 -15.14
CA ARG A 307 3.41 -14.78 -16.42
C ARG A 307 2.07 -15.48 -16.56
N ILE A 308 1.02 -14.73 -16.83
CA ILE A 308 -0.34 -15.25 -16.95
C ILE A 308 -0.77 -15.11 -18.39
N SER A 309 -1.21 -16.23 -18.99
CA SER A 309 -1.87 -16.21 -20.30
C SER A 309 -3.22 -15.53 -20.16
N LYS A 310 -3.65 -14.77 -21.17
CA LYS A 310 -4.94 -14.05 -21.17
C LYS A 310 -5.13 -13.08 -20.00
N GLU A 311 -4.07 -12.40 -19.59
CA GLU A 311 -4.06 -11.49 -18.43
C GLU A 311 -5.14 -10.38 -18.55
N GLU A 312 -5.40 -9.88 -19.76
CA GLU A 312 -6.43 -8.86 -20.02
C GLU A 312 -7.85 -9.35 -19.69
N GLN A 313 -8.14 -10.63 -19.95
CA GLN A 313 -9.43 -11.25 -19.59
C GLN A 313 -9.57 -11.31 -18.06
N LEU A 314 -8.52 -11.69 -17.35
CA LEU A 314 -8.47 -11.69 -15.89
C LEU A 314 -8.65 -10.27 -15.30
N GLU A 315 -7.99 -9.25 -15.89
CA GLU A 315 -8.15 -7.85 -15.49
C GLU A 315 -9.61 -7.38 -15.63
N PHE A 316 -10.26 -7.73 -16.75
CA PHE A 316 -11.66 -7.39 -16.99
C PHE A 316 -12.58 -8.08 -15.98
N LEU A 317 -12.39 -9.39 -15.75
CA LEU A 317 -13.17 -10.17 -14.78
C LEU A 317 -13.06 -9.58 -13.37
N LEU A 318 -11.84 -9.27 -12.92
CA LEU A 318 -11.58 -8.66 -11.61
C LEU A 318 -12.25 -7.29 -11.48
N THR A 319 -12.05 -6.42 -12.48
CA THR A 319 -12.63 -5.07 -12.48
C THR A 319 -14.16 -5.15 -12.36
N LYS A 320 -14.78 -6.07 -13.12
CA LYS A 320 -16.24 -6.31 -13.09
C LYS A 320 -16.71 -6.85 -11.74
N ALA A 321 -16.03 -7.89 -11.20
CA ALA A 321 -16.40 -8.52 -9.93
C ALA A 321 -16.31 -7.54 -8.76
N VAL A 322 -15.22 -6.76 -8.68
CA VAL A 322 -15.04 -5.72 -7.65
C VAL A 322 -16.11 -4.62 -7.78
N SER A 323 -16.35 -4.12 -8.99
CA SER A 323 -17.38 -3.09 -9.24
C SER A 323 -18.77 -3.57 -8.85
N GLN A 324 -19.10 -4.83 -9.17
CA GLN A 324 -20.39 -5.45 -8.85
C GLN A 324 -20.58 -5.59 -7.34
N ALA A 325 -19.57 -6.07 -6.60
CA ALA A 325 -19.64 -6.18 -5.15
C ALA A 325 -19.85 -4.82 -4.48
N LEU A 326 -19.13 -3.78 -4.94
CA LEU A 326 -19.28 -2.41 -4.41
C LEU A 326 -20.61 -1.74 -4.81
N SER A 327 -21.28 -2.20 -5.85
CA SER A 327 -22.58 -1.65 -6.25
C SER A 327 -23.74 -2.18 -5.38
N GLN A 328 -23.56 -3.31 -4.73
CA GLN A 328 -24.55 -3.90 -3.81
C GLN A 328 -24.54 -3.25 -2.42
N GLU A 329 -23.45 -2.54 -2.10
CA GLU A 329 -23.30 -1.90 -0.81
C GLU A 329 -23.86 -0.48 -0.78
N ASN A 330 -24.58 -0.16 0.28
CA ASN A 330 -25.02 1.22 0.51
C ASN A 330 -23.85 2.08 0.99
N LEU A 331 -23.23 2.81 0.07
CA LEU A 331 -22.08 3.70 0.35
C LEU A 331 -22.49 5.10 0.84
N ILE A 332 -23.81 5.37 0.99
CA ILE A 332 -24.30 6.66 1.50
C ILE A 332 -23.97 6.72 3.00
N PRO A 333 -23.17 7.72 3.46
CA PRO A 333 -22.90 7.91 4.87
C PRO A 333 -24.20 8.19 5.61
N ASN A 334 -24.50 7.42 6.67
CA ASN A 334 -25.68 7.66 7.49
C ASN A 334 -25.48 8.98 8.25
N GLY A 335 -26.22 10.03 7.88
CA GLY A 335 -26.09 11.36 8.50
C GLY A 335 -26.32 11.35 10.01
N LEU A 336 -27.17 10.43 10.51
CA LEU A 336 -27.41 10.22 11.93
C LEU A 336 -26.23 9.54 12.66
N GLU A 337 -25.49 8.66 11.98
CA GLU A 337 -24.26 8.05 12.54
C GLU A 337 -23.11 9.07 12.65
N ASN A 338 -23.08 10.08 11.81
CA ASN A 338 -22.12 11.17 11.87
C ASN A 338 -22.49 12.23 12.94
N LEU A 339 -23.78 12.39 13.27
CA LEU A 339 -24.28 13.31 14.29
C LEU A 339 -24.36 12.63 15.66
N ALA A 340 -24.72 11.35 15.72
CA ALA A 340 -24.62 10.53 16.91
C ALA A 340 -23.13 10.17 17.10
N GLY A 341 -22.39 11.08 17.72
CA GLY A 341 -21.00 10.82 18.06
C GLY A 341 -20.83 9.44 18.71
N LYS A 342 -19.72 8.77 18.41
CA LYS A 342 -19.28 7.40 18.79
C LYS A 342 -19.64 6.87 20.19
N LYS A 343 -20.35 7.65 21.00
CA LYS A 343 -20.74 7.32 22.39
C LYS A 343 -21.72 6.15 22.55
N ALA A 344 -22.58 5.87 21.56
CA ALA A 344 -23.59 4.83 21.72
C ALA A 344 -23.09 3.40 21.45
N LYS A 345 -22.04 3.22 20.65
CA LYS A 345 -21.51 1.88 20.34
C LYS A 345 -20.49 1.34 21.34
N GLN A 346 -19.81 2.23 22.09
CA GLN A 346 -18.81 1.79 23.09
C GLN A 346 -19.42 1.31 24.40
N GLN A 347 -20.61 1.79 24.79
CA GLN A 347 -21.28 1.32 26.03
C GLN A 347 -21.82 -0.13 25.93
N LEU A 348 -22.06 -0.63 24.72
CA LEU A 348 -22.56 -2.01 24.54
C LEU A 348 -21.41 -3.06 24.57
N ASP A 349 -20.20 -2.70 24.13
CA ASP A 349 -19.05 -3.63 24.11
C ASP A 349 -18.39 -3.78 25.51
N PHE A 350 -18.48 -2.76 26.37
CA PHE A 350 -17.94 -2.84 27.75
C PHE A 350 -18.76 -3.78 28.66
N LYS A 351 -20.08 -3.85 28.48
CA LYS A 351 -20.93 -4.78 29.26
C LYS A 351 -20.73 -6.24 28.89
N GLN A 352 -20.28 -6.54 27.65
CA GLN A 352 -19.97 -7.92 27.25
C GLN A 352 -18.59 -8.38 27.74
N LEU A 353 -17.67 -7.48 28.01
CA LEU A 353 -16.34 -7.83 28.57
C LEU A 353 -16.37 -8.06 30.09
N GLU A 354 -17.32 -7.46 30.81
CA GLU A 354 -17.50 -7.71 32.28
C GLU A 354 -18.20 -9.05 32.58
N ILE A 355 -18.99 -9.59 31.67
CA ILE A 355 -19.71 -10.86 31.87
C ILE A 355 -18.78 -12.09 31.75
N GLY A 356 -17.60 -11.94 31.12
CA GLY A 356 -16.63 -13.04 30.94
C GLY A 356 -15.67 -13.31 32.11
N LEU A 357 -15.71 -12.50 33.20
CA LEU A 357 -14.72 -12.62 34.28
C LEU A 357 -15.31 -13.04 35.63
N ASN A 358 -16.62 -13.34 35.76
CA ASN A 358 -17.25 -13.70 37.00
C ASN A 358 -18.04 -15.01 36.97
N GLU A 359 -17.48 -16.09 36.44
CA GLU A 359 -17.97 -17.43 36.74
C GLU A 359 -17.03 -18.14 37.71
N THR A 360 -17.07 -17.77 38.98
CA THR A 360 -16.88 -18.71 40.09
C THR A 360 -17.46 -18.09 41.38
N LYS A 361 -18.50 -18.79 41.88
CA LYS A 361 -19.08 -18.79 43.23
C LYS A 361 -20.23 -17.83 43.54
N GLY A 362 -21.37 -18.46 43.84
CA GLY A 362 -22.32 -18.00 44.84
C GLY A 362 -23.74 -17.77 44.36
N ALA A 363 -24.58 -18.77 44.58
CA ALA A 363 -26.05 -18.68 44.51
C ALA A 363 -26.62 -17.65 45.47
N TYR A 364 -27.38 -16.68 44.95
CA TYR A 364 -28.41 -15.98 45.74
C TYR A 364 -29.64 -15.66 44.88
N GLN A 365 -30.80 -16.11 45.41
CA GLN A 365 -32.12 -15.86 44.86
C GLN A 365 -32.52 -14.38 45.11
N PHE A 366 -33.05 -13.70 44.09
CA PHE A 366 -33.83 -12.48 44.29
C PHE A 366 -35.19 -12.57 43.62
N LYS A 367 -36.21 -12.21 44.45
CA LYS A 367 -37.64 -12.17 44.12
C LYS A 367 -37.96 -11.08 43.08
N ASN A 368 -38.87 -11.44 42.17
CA ASN A 368 -39.54 -10.55 41.24
C ASN A 368 -40.38 -9.48 41.98
N GLN A 369 -40.14 -8.21 41.66
CA GLN A 369 -41.16 -7.15 41.74
C GLN A 369 -41.02 -6.26 40.51
N THR A 370 -42.05 -6.24 39.68
CA THR A 370 -42.24 -5.39 38.51
C THR A 370 -42.87 -4.05 38.92
N PRO A 371 -42.30 -2.89 38.54
CA PRO A 371 -43.06 -1.64 38.54
C PRO A 371 -43.57 -1.32 37.13
N ALA A 372 -44.81 -0.86 37.06
CA ALA A 372 -45.57 -0.53 35.85
C ALA A 372 -45.04 0.70 35.12
N LEU A 373 -45.08 0.62 33.78
CA LEU A 373 -44.76 1.71 32.83
C LEU A 373 -45.91 2.77 32.80
N PRO A 374 -45.60 4.05 32.70
CA PRO A 374 -46.63 5.08 32.45
C PRO A 374 -46.95 5.18 30.97
N LYS A 375 -48.26 5.36 30.68
CA LYS A 375 -48.86 5.45 29.33
C LYS A 375 -48.43 6.76 28.61
N LYS A 376 -48.12 6.65 27.33
CA LYS A 376 -47.89 7.78 26.39
C LYS A 376 -49.21 8.50 26.09
N PRO A 377 -49.23 9.86 25.97
CA PRO A 377 -50.40 10.56 25.47
C PRO A 377 -50.47 10.49 23.94
N ALA A 378 -51.69 10.39 23.42
CA ALA A 378 -52.04 10.30 22.04
C ALA A 378 -51.84 11.67 21.33
N LEU A 379 -51.21 11.65 20.15
CA LEU A 379 -51.09 12.81 19.26
C LEU A 379 -52.35 13.01 18.42
N ASN A 380 -52.86 14.22 18.44
CA ASN A 380 -54.07 14.67 17.74
C ASN A 380 -53.91 14.68 16.21
N LYS A 381 -54.90 14.22 15.46
CA LYS A 381 -54.92 14.06 14.01
C LYS A 381 -55.19 15.33 13.22
N GLU A 382 -55.14 16.53 13.78
CA GLU A 382 -55.62 17.76 13.11
C GLU A 382 -54.49 18.65 12.51
N VAL A 383 -53.20 18.29 12.62
CA VAL A 383 -52.11 19.14 12.09
C VAL A 383 -51.61 18.72 10.72
N THR A 384 -52.07 17.60 10.16
CA THR A 384 -51.53 17.06 8.87
C THR A 384 -52.32 17.54 7.63
N GLN A 385 -53.39 18.33 7.78
CA GLN A 385 -54.17 18.77 6.62
C GLN A 385 -53.92 20.23 6.17
N ALA A 386 -53.08 21.01 6.86
CA ALA A 386 -52.85 22.40 6.54
C ALA A 386 -51.61 22.69 5.63
N LEU A 387 -50.91 21.66 5.17
CA LEU A 387 -49.65 21.80 4.39
C LEU A 387 -49.74 21.31 2.94
N LEU A 388 -50.92 20.98 2.43
CA LEU A 388 -51.17 20.59 1.03
C LEU A 388 -52.20 21.51 0.39
N GLY A 389 -51.80 22.72 0.08
CA GLY A 389 -52.65 23.69 -0.61
C GLY A 389 -51.84 24.65 -1.48
N GLN A 390 -51.92 24.41 -2.78
CA GLN A 390 -51.85 25.35 -3.88
C GLN A 390 -50.53 26.14 -4.14
N GLY A 391 -49.97 25.92 -5.30
CA GLY A 391 -48.97 26.73 -5.97
C GLY A 391 -48.65 26.21 -7.37
N GLN A 392 -49.60 26.39 -8.30
CA GLN A 392 -49.32 26.27 -9.74
C GLN A 392 -48.60 27.55 -10.17
N GLU A 393 -47.35 27.46 -10.55
CA GLU A 393 -46.71 28.51 -11.39
C GLU A 393 -46.03 27.87 -12.61
N LYS A 394 -46.40 28.42 -13.73
CA LYS A 394 -45.97 28.14 -15.10
C LYS A 394 -44.48 28.45 -15.23
N SER A 395 -43.64 27.48 -15.49
CA SER A 395 -42.26 27.70 -15.90
C SER A 395 -42.17 27.58 -17.43
N SER A 396 -41.89 28.72 -18.08
CA SER A 396 -41.51 28.83 -19.47
C SER A 396 -40.16 28.17 -19.73
N GLN A 397 -40.18 27.11 -20.56
CA GLN A 397 -38.99 26.43 -21.07
C GLN A 397 -38.20 27.40 -22.01
N LYS A 398 -37.00 27.81 -21.59
CA LYS A 398 -35.96 28.29 -22.52
C LYS A 398 -35.17 27.08 -23.00
N THR A 399 -35.40 26.70 -24.23
CA THR A 399 -34.64 25.69 -24.98
C THR A 399 -33.21 26.22 -25.21
N VAL A 400 -32.24 25.66 -24.52
CA VAL A 400 -30.81 25.82 -24.85
C VAL A 400 -30.48 24.82 -25.96
N VAL A 401 -30.29 25.33 -27.16
CA VAL A 401 -29.80 24.55 -28.30
C VAL A 401 -28.34 24.21 -28.07
N LYS A 402 -28.05 22.97 -27.79
CA LYS A 402 -26.68 22.42 -27.81
C LYS A 402 -26.24 22.24 -29.27
N PRO A 403 -24.99 22.60 -29.66
CA PRO A 403 -24.47 22.27 -30.97
C PRO A 403 -24.46 20.75 -31.18
N PRO A 404 -24.72 20.25 -32.40
CA PRO A 404 -24.81 18.85 -32.69
C PRO A 404 -23.45 18.18 -32.46
N ALA A 405 -23.43 17.14 -31.62
CA ALA A 405 -22.28 16.27 -31.50
C ALA A 405 -22.08 15.49 -32.82
N LEU A 406 -20.89 15.57 -33.37
CA LEU A 406 -20.51 14.81 -34.56
C LEU A 406 -20.40 13.33 -34.17
N ILE A 407 -21.40 12.52 -34.48
CA ILE A 407 -21.38 11.08 -34.26
C ILE A 407 -20.94 10.42 -35.56
N ILE A 408 -19.72 9.85 -35.56
CA ILE A 408 -19.19 9.07 -36.69
C ILE A 408 -19.79 7.66 -36.60
N THR A 409 -20.68 7.31 -37.50
CA THR A 409 -21.37 6.01 -37.53
C THR A 409 -20.87 5.05 -38.59
N ASP A 410 -20.00 5.52 -39.54
CA ASP A 410 -19.51 4.68 -40.63
C ASP A 410 -18.02 4.94 -40.92
N LYS A 411 -17.30 3.86 -41.29
CA LYS A 411 -15.87 3.88 -41.67
C LYS A 411 -15.54 4.79 -42.87
N ALA A 412 -16.54 5.08 -43.71
CA ALA A 412 -16.40 5.99 -44.87
C ALA A 412 -16.27 7.46 -44.45
N GLN A 413 -16.76 7.84 -43.27
CA GLN A 413 -16.70 9.22 -42.75
C GLN A 413 -15.30 9.57 -42.20
N LEU A 414 -14.44 8.58 -41.94
CA LEU A 414 -13.04 8.76 -41.52
C LEU A 414 -12.12 9.31 -42.64
N LYS A 415 -12.59 9.36 -43.87
CA LYS A 415 -11.80 9.85 -45.00
C LYS A 415 -11.96 11.34 -45.31
N GLN A 416 -12.68 12.08 -44.49
CA GLN A 416 -12.81 13.51 -44.67
C GLN A 416 -11.51 14.27 -44.32
N ALA A 417 -11.18 15.29 -45.10
CA ALA A 417 -9.92 16.06 -45.03
C ALA A 417 -9.60 16.61 -43.63
N ALA A 418 -10.64 16.86 -42.80
CA ALA A 418 -10.47 17.38 -41.45
C ALA A 418 -9.86 16.33 -40.46
N VAL A 419 -10.09 15.02 -40.69
CA VAL A 419 -9.52 13.95 -39.84
C VAL A 419 -8.08 13.65 -40.29
N LYS A 420 -7.79 13.71 -41.59
CA LYS A 420 -6.42 13.57 -42.10
C LYS A 420 -5.47 14.65 -41.57
N ASN A 421 -5.92 15.90 -41.55
CA ASN A 421 -5.14 17.01 -40.98
C ASN A 421 -4.92 16.92 -39.46
N TRP A 422 -5.73 16.12 -38.76
CA TRP A 422 -5.54 15.87 -37.32
C TRP A 422 -4.48 14.80 -37.10
N ASP A 423 -4.50 13.71 -37.85
CA ASP A 423 -3.50 12.63 -37.79
C ASP A 423 -2.08 13.13 -38.17
N GLU A 424 -1.96 14.01 -39.18
CA GLU A 424 -0.67 14.57 -39.57
C GLU A 424 -0.05 15.50 -38.51
N ARG A 425 -0.83 16.10 -37.61
CA ARG A 425 -0.33 16.96 -36.52
C ARG A 425 0.16 16.18 -35.31
N TYR A 426 -0.22 14.91 -35.14
CA TYR A 426 0.05 14.14 -33.94
C TYR A 426 0.79 12.82 -34.18
N GLN A 427 1.30 12.56 -35.41
CA GLN A 427 2.22 11.46 -35.65
C GLN A 427 3.59 11.81 -35.05
N GLN A 428 3.88 11.21 -33.88
CA GLN A 428 5.23 11.18 -33.35
C GLN A 428 6.08 10.24 -34.23
N PRO A 429 7.32 10.61 -34.62
CA PRO A 429 8.20 9.73 -35.38
C PRO A 429 8.63 8.56 -34.51
N THR A 430 8.19 7.37 -34.87
CA THR A 430 8.67 6.09 -34.32
C THR A 430 9.99 5.74 -34.94
N THR A 431 11.10 6.21 -34.38
CA THR A 431 12.43 5.62 -34.60
C THR A 431 12.98 5.21 -33.22
N PRO A 432 13.29 3.93 -33.01
CA PRO A 432 13.96 3.50 -31.78
C PRO A 432 15.40 4.03 -31.79
N PRO A 433 15.92 4.50 -30.63
CA PRO A 433 17.32 4.87 -30.54
C PRO A 433 18.18 3.61 -30.62
N LYS A 434 19.19 3.64 -31.54
CA LYS A 434 20.27 2.65 -31.59
C LYS A 434 21.09 2.74 -30.31
N ASP A 435 21.42 1.55 -29.79
CA ASP A 435 22.40 1.34 -28.73
C ASP A 435 23.68 2.17 -28.98
N GLN A 436 23.96 3.11 -28.09
CA GLN A 436 25.29 3.65 -27.90
C GLN A 436 25.84 3.10 -26.59
N GLN A 437 26.90 2.31 -26.73
CA GLN A 437 27.77 1.84 -25.68
C GLN A 437 28.32 3.06 -24.92
N LEU A 438 28.10 3.09 -23.61
CA LEU A 438 28.76 4.02 -22.70
C LEU A 438 30.19 3.48 -22.45
N GLU A 439 31.19 4.11 -23.01
CA GLU A 439 32.57 4.00 -22.55
C GLU A 439 32.70 4.72 -21.19
N GLU A 440 33.21 4.00 -20.21
CA GLU A 440 33.65 4.55 -18.94
C GLU A 440 34.88 5.44 -19.19
N VAL A 441 34.74 6.73 -18.87
CA VAL A 441 35.88 7.65 -18.78
C VAL A 441 36.21 7.87 -17.31
N GLU A 442 37.31 7.28 -16.89
CA GLU A 442 38.02 7.62 -15.64
C GLU A 442 38.45 9.10 -15.68
N VAL A 443 38.01 9.89 -14.73
CA VAL A 443 38.51 11.26 -14.52
C VAL A 443 39.39 11.27 -13.29
N ALA A 444 40.68 11.40 -13.51
CA ALA A 444 41.67 11.73 -12.48
C ALA A 444 41.60 13.21 -12.10
N PRO A 445 41.95 13.59 -10.86
CA PRO A 445 41.91 14.98 -10.42
C PRO A 445 43.13 15.75 -10.90
N THR A 446 42.93 16.91 -11.53
CA THR A 446 43.98 17.87 -11.78
C THR A 446 43.65 19.18 -11.09
N GLU A 447 44.58 19.62 -10.26
CA GLU A 447 44.62 20.93 -9.61
C GLU A 447 44.97 22.06 -10.58
N ALA A 448 44.61 23.25 -10.12
CA ALA A 448 45.19 24.57 -10.36
C ALA A 448 44.51 25.52 -11.37
N ALA A 449 43.85 26.48 -10.77
CA ALA A 449 44.03 27.95 -10.88
C ALA A 449 44.09 28.60 -12.28
N ALA A 450 43.08 29.42 -12.57
CA ALA A 450 43.28 30.79 -12.97
C ALA A 450 41.98 31.59 -12.82
N ALA A 451 42.03 32.64 -12.05
CA ALA A 451 41.01 33.65 -11.86
C ALA A 451 40.77 34.39 -13.17
N VAL A 452 39.50 34.49 -13.57
CA VAL A 452 39.05 35.57 -14.44
C VAL A 452 37.88 36.23 -13.72
N ASP A 453 38.12 37.48 -13.29
CA ASP A 453 37.10 38.36 -12.76
C ASP A 453 36.05 38.62 -13.86
N GLU A 454 34.88 37.98 -13.78
CA GLU A 454 33.66 38.49 -14.35
C GLU A 454 32.87 39.14 -13.23
N GLU A 455 32.74 40.46 -13.31
CA GLU A 455 31.85 41.25 -12.47
C GLU A 455 30.45 40.64 -12.50
N ALA A 456 30.10 39.92 -11.44
CA ALA A 456 28.72 39.47 -11.18
C ALA A 456 27.89 40.73 -10.95
N SER A 457 27.09 41.10 -11.95
CA SER A 457 25.97 41.99 -11.73
C SER A 457 25.15 41.49 -10.55
N PRO A 458 24.71 42.32 -9.62
CA PRO A 458 23.91 41.90 -8.49
C PRO A 458 22.64 41.23 -9.03
N ALA A 459 22.41 39.98 -8.61
CA ALA A 459 21.21 39.27 -8.93
C ALA A 459 20.01 40.14 -8.50
N GLU A 460 19.26 40.64 -9.48
CA GLU A 460 18.00 41.33 -9.23
C GLU A 460 17.12 40.34 -8.45
N THR A 461 16.85 40.68 -7.20
CA THR A 461 15.86 39.97 -6.40
C THR A 461 14.53 40.17 -7.12
N VAL A 462 14.04 39.10 -7.78
CA VAL A 462 12.75 39.11 -8.49
C VAL A 462 11.66 39.32 -7.44
N HIS A 463 11.27 40.58 -7.25
CA HIS A 463 10.14 40.89 -6.37
C HIS A 463 8.83 40.48 -7.05
N PHE A 464 7.97 39.85 -6.25
CA PHE A 464 6.61 39.54 -6.71
C PHE A 464 5.86 40.86 -7.00
N PRO A 465 5.22 41.02 -8.19
CA PRO A 465 4.60 42.27 -8.58
C PRO A 465 3.42 42.60 -7.69
N ASN A 466 3.12 43.91 -7.55
CA ASN A 466 1.91 44.36 -6.87
C ASN A 466 0.73 44.11 -7.78
N LEU A 467 -0.07 43.07 -7.47
CA LEU A 467 -1.18 42.62 -8.30
C LEU A 467 -2.49 43.26 -7.88
N VAL A 468 -3.12 44.01 -8.78
CA VAL A 468 -4.48 44.56 -8.62
C VAL A 468 -5.48 43.55 -9.17
N TYR A 469 -6.35 43.03 -8.32
CA TYR A 469 -7.40 42.07 -8.69
C TYR A 469 -8.41 42.68 -9.67
N ILE A 470 -8.70 41.98 -10.77
CA ILE A 470 -9.67 42.34 -11.79
C ILE A 470 -10.95 41.53 -11.69
N GLY A 471 -10.81 40.18 -11.52
CA GLY A 471 -11.95 39.28 -11.50
C GLY A 471 -11.52 37.82 -11.45
N GLN A 472 -12.49 36.89 -11.31
CA GLN A 472 -12.31 35.47 -11.29
C GLN A 472 -12.85 34.81 -12.56
N PHE A 473 -12.10 33.89 -13.14
CA PHE A 473 -12.48 33.13 -14.32
C PHE A 473 -12.70 31.67 -14.00
N HIS A 474 -13.89 31.14 -14.34
CA HIS A 474 -14.31 29.74 -14.13
C HIS A 474 -14.15 29.21 -12.68
N GLY A 475 -14.17 30.09 -11.66
CA GLY A 475 -13.96 29.65 -10.28
C GLY A 475 -12.59 28.96 -10.02
N THR A 476 -11.62 29.17 -10.94
CA THR A 476 -10.32 28.47 -10.90
C THR A 476 -9.16 29.46 -11.00
N TYR A 477 -9.28 30.50 -11.83
CA TYR A 477 -8.21 31.46 -12.08
C TYR A 477 -8.61 32.86 -11.61
N LEU A 478 -7.68 33.55 -10.96
CA LEU A 478 -7.81 34.96 -10.64
C LEU A 478 -7.09 35.76 -11.71
N LEU A 479 -7.76 36.76 -12.24
CA LEU A 479 -7.20 37.75 -13.16
C LEU A 479 -6.76 38.97 -12.36
N ALA A 480 -5.52 39.37 -12.54
CA ALA A 480 -4.94 40.53 -11.89
C ALA A 480 -4.08 41.31 -12.89
N GLN A 481 -3.85 42.59 -12.63
CA GLN A 481 -2.98 43.45 -13.45
C GLN A 481 -1.92 44.11 -12.59
N SER A 482 -0.82 44.45 -13.22
CA SER A 482 0.21 45.34 -12.71
C SER A 482 0.65 46.27 -13.85
N ASP A 483 1.52 47.21 -13.57
CA ASP A 483 1.99 48.21 -14.58
C ASP A 483 2.68 47.52 -15.76
N ASP A 484 3.17 46.32 -15.59
CA ASP A 484 3.95 45.54 -16.55
C ASP A 484 3.18 44.41 -17.26
N GLY A 485 1.85 44.29 -17.04
CA GLY A 485 1.03 43.31 -17.76
C GLY A 485 -0.19 42.74 -17.05
N LEU A 486 -0.81 41.76 -17.73
CA LEU A 486 -1.90 40.94 -17.20
C LEU A 486 -1.33 39.67 -16.55
N TYR A 487 -1.84 39.35 -15.37
CA TYR A 487 -1.45 38.16 -14.60
C TYR A 487 -2.65 37.23 -14.43
N ILE A 488 -2.41 35.94 -14.66
CA ILE A 488 -3.37 34.88 -14.43
C ILE A 488 -2.81 34.02 -13.29
N VAL A 489 -3.53 33.98 -12.17
CA VAL A 489 -3.12 33.23 -10.96
C VAL A 489 -4.02 32.03 -10.78
N ASP A 490 -3.43 30.83 -10.69
CA ASP A 490 -4.16 29.63 -10.30
C ASP A 490 -4.46 29.69 -8.79
N GLN A 491 -5.74 29.88 -8.42
CA GLN A 491 -6.15 30.03 -7.03
C GLN A 491 -5.82 28.79 -6.17
N HIS A 492 -5.87 27.58 -6.76
CA HIS A 492 -5.54 26.34 -6.06
C HIS A 492 -4.04 26.27 -5.76
N ALA A 493 -3.20 26.50 -6.78
CA ALA A 493 -1.75 26.50 -6.64
C ALA A 493 -1.24 27.60 -5.68
N ALA A 494 -1.86 28.80 -5.75
CA ALA A 494 -1.57 29.90 -4.83
C ALA A 494 -1.92 29.55 -3.38
N GLN A 495 -3.09 28.94 -3.15
CA GLN A 495 -3.49 28.50 -1.81
C GLN A 495 -2.63 27.36 -1.28
N GLU A 496 -2.22 26.40 -2.15
CA GLU A 496 -1.30 25.33 -1.78
C GLU A 496 0.05 25.91 -1.33
N ARG A 497 0.61 26.88 -2.08
CA ARG A 497 1.89 27.53 -1.71
C ARG A 497 1.81 28.22 -0.35
N ARG A 498 0.80 29.06 -0.15
CA ARG A 498 0.58 29.73 1.13
C ARG A 498 0.42 28.75 2.29
N ASN A 499 -0.41 27.72 2.11
CA ASN A 499 -0.61 26.70 3.14
C ASN A 499 0.68 25.94 3.44
N TYR A 500 1.46 25.60 2.42
CA TYR A 500 2.72 24.89 2.57
C TYR A 500 3.70 25.68 3.45
N GLU A 501 3.91 26.96 3.18
CA GLU A 501 4.82 27.77 3.99
C GLU A 501 4.34 27.94 5.44
N TYR A 502 3.03 28.08 5.62
CA TYR A 502 2.43 28.07 6.94
C TYR A 502 2.70 26.73 7.69
N TYR A 503 2.46 25.59 7.04
CA TYR A 503 2.66 24.29 7.69
C TYR A 503 4.13 23.97 7.91
N ARG A 504 5.00 24.35 6.99
CA ARG A 504 6.46 24.21 7.15
C ARG A 504 6.94 24.89 8.44
N GLN A 505 6.42 26.07 8.74
CA GLN A 505 6.74 26.78 9.99
C GLN A 505 6.01 26.19 11.21
N ALA A 506 4.73 25.85 11.09
CA ALA A 506 3.92 25.34 12.18
C ALA A 506 4.39 23.97 12.67
N ILE A 507 4.82 23.07 11.75
CA ILE A 507 5.34 21.74 12.08
C ILE A 507 6.66 21.79 12.83
N VAL A 508 7.48 22.83 12.65
CA VAL A 508 8.74 23.01 13.38
C VAL A 508 8.48 23.50 14.82
N LYS A 509 7.43 24.29 15.03
CA LYS A 509 7.04 24.83 16.35
C LYS A 509 6.25 23.84 17.20
N VAL A 510 6.57 22.55 17.12
CA VAL A 510 5.88 21.48 17.85
C VAL A 510 6.10 21.64 19.36
N GLY A 511 5.03 21.54 20.13
CA GLY A 511 5.01 21.59 21.58
C GLY A 511 4.24 22.78 22.19
N GLN A 512 3.87 23.79 21.40
CA GLN A 512 3.21 24.99 21.95
C GLN A 512 1.68 24.96 21.86
N ALA A 513 1.07 24.12 21.03
CA ALA A 513 -0.38 24.02 20.92
C ALA A 513 -0.82 22.59 20.60
N GLN A 514 -1.20 21.86 21.62
CA GLN A 514 -1.83 20.53 21.53
C GLN A 514 -3.33 20.67 21.78
N GLN A 515 -4.12 19.90 21.04
CA GLN A 515 -5.57 19.77 21.26
C GLN A 515 -5.86 18.37 21.75
N GLU A 516 -6.50 18.26 22.90
CA GLU A 516 -6.94 16.98 23.44
C GLU A 516 -8.19 16.49 22.73
N LEU A 517 -8.25 15.21 22.48
CA LEU A 517 -9.41 14.53 21.90
C LEU A 517 -10.39 14.14 22.99
N LEU A 518 -11.65 14.55 22.89
CA LEU A 518 -12.73 14.10 23.78
C LEU A 518 -12.90 12.57 23.71
N VAL A 519 -12.68 11.97 22.55
CA VAL A 519 -12.67 10.53 22.32
C VAL A 519 -11.33 10.19 21.68
N PRO A 520 -10.49 9.39 22.35
CA PRO A 520 -9.20 8.97 21.78
C PRO A 520 -9.35 8.24 20.45
N ILE A 521 -8.40 8.43 19.54
CA ILE A 521 -8.31 7.68 18.30
C ILE A 521 -7.60 6.36 18.58
N VAL A 522 -8.20 5.25 18.17
CA VAL A 522 -7.62 3.90 18.30
C VAL A 522 -7.25 3.38 16.92
N LEU A 523 -5.96 3.06 16.74
CA LEU A 523 -5.40 2.56 15.49
C LEU A 523 -4.86 1.15 15.69
N THR A 524 -5.29 0.22 14.84
CA THR A 524 -4.77 -1.15 14.81
C THR A 524 -4.01 -1.37 13.52
N TYR A 525 -2.82 -1.94 13.61
CA TYR A 525 -1.95 -2.27 12.48
C TYR A 525 -1.60 -3.76 12.48
N PRO A 526 -1.27 -4.35 11.30
CA PRO A 526 -0.66 -5.68 11.25
C PRO A 526 0.64 -5.73 12.06
N THR A 527 1.00 -6.89 12.57
CA THR A 527 2.22 -7.04 13.39
C THR A 527 3.48 -6.58 12.65
N SER A 528 3.58 -6.89 11.35
CA SER A 528 4.71 -6.46 10.51
C SER A 528 4.85 -4.94 10.42
N GLU A 529 3.74 -4.21 10.43
CA GLU A 529 3.72 -2.75 10.41
C GLU A 529 3.90 -2.15 11.79
N SER A 530 3.28 -2.75 12.81
CA SER A 530 3.47 -2.36 14.20
C SER A 530 4.94 -2.42 14.61
N LEU A 531 5.65 -3.47 14.23
CA LEU A 531 7.10 -3.61 14.48
C LEU A 531 7.93 -2.51 13.81
N LYS A 532 7.59 -2.13 12.57
CA LYS A 532 8.23 -1.01 11.88
C LYS A 532 7.85 0.33 12.51
N LEU A 533 6.57 0.53 12.82
CA LEU A 533 6.06 1.75 13.42
C LEU A 533 6.71 2.04 14.77
N ASN A 534 6.98 1.01 15.58
CA ASN A 534 7.66 1.14 16.86
C ASN A 534 9.08 1.74 16.75
N GLN A 535 9.74 1.61 15.60
CA GLN A 535 11.04 2.24 15.33
C GLN A 535 10.91 3.76 15.06
N HIS A 536 9.72 4.24 14.67
CA HIS A 536 9.45 5.61 14.26
C HIS A 536 8.51 6.38 15.22
N LEU A 537 8.25 5.84 16.42
CA LEU A 537 7.42 6.54 17.42
C LEU A 537 7.99 7.91 17.79
N GLY A 538 9.33 8.02 17.87
CA GLY A 538 10.02 9.28 18.13
C GLY A 538 9.83 10.32 17.02
N ASP A 539 9.79 9.89 15.75
CA ASP A 539 9.57 10.77 14.60
C ASP A 539 8.15 11.35 14.61
N LEU A 540 7.14 10.54 14.95
CA LEU A 540 5.75 11.00 15.12
C LEU A 540 5.61 11.95 16.30
N GLN A 541 6.24 11.64 17.43
CA GLN A 541 6.23 12.49 18.60
C GLN A 541 6.92 13.83 18.32
N ALA A 542 7.98 13.84 17.50
CA ALA A 542 8.67 15.06 17.06
C ALA A 542 7.80 15.96 16.17
N LEU A 543 6.66 15.46 15.64
CA LEU A 543 5.63 16.22 14.95
C LEU A 543 4.38 16.46 15.82
N GLY A 544 4.44 16.11 17.12
CA GLY A 544 3.36 16.33 18.08
C GLY A 544 2.28 15.26 18.08
N VAL A 545 2.50 14.11 17.44
CA VAL A 545 1.58 12.96 17.46
C VAL A 545 2.15 11.89 18.38
N LYS A 546 1.59 11.76 19.58
CA LYS A 546 2.00 10.75 20.56
C LYS A 546 1.12 9.51 20.41
N LEU A 547 1.73 8.38 20.03
CA LEU A 547 1.11 7.07 20.03
C LEU A 547 1.45 6.36 21.35
N GLU A 548 0.43 5.91 22.06
CA GLU A 548 0.55 5.10 23.27
C GLU A 548 0.15 3.67 22.96
N ASP A 549 0.91 2.69 23.44
CA ASP A 549 0.58 1.27 23.28
C ASP A 549 -0.73 0.96 24.04
N PHE A 550 -1.67 0.34 23.36
CA PHE A 550 -2.99 -0.01 23.91
C PHE A 550 -3.29 -1.51 23.77
N GLY A 551 -2.25 -2.32 23.69
CA GLY A 551 -2.36 -3.77 23.57
C GLY A 551 -1.89 -4.27 22.21
N GLN A 552 -2.23 -5.52 21.87
CA GLN A 552 -1.69 -6.23 20.73
C GLN A 552 -1.86 -5.44 19.42
N ASN A 553 -0.74 -4.88 18.91
CA ASN A 553 -0.68 -4.12 17.64
C ASN A 553 -1.64 -2.92 17.55
N THR A 554 -2.06 -2.38 18.69
CA THR A 554 -3.05 -1.31 18.79
C THR A 554 -2.44 -0.11 19.50
N TYR A 555 -2.67 1.08 18.95
CA TYR A 555 -2.19 2.35 19.48
C TYR A 555 -3.35 3.27 19.80
N ILE A 556 -3.24 4.02 20.89
CA ILE A 556 -4.20 5.05 21.29
C ILE A 556 -3.56 6.43 21.18
N ILE A 557 -4.31 7.40 20.68
CA ILE A 557 -3.90 8.79 20.52
C ILE A 557 -4.91 9.65 21.26
N ARG A 558 -4.42 10.44 22.24
CA ARG A 558 -5.27 11.28 23.12
C ARG A 558 -5.24 12.73 22.72
N SER A 559 -4.16 13.16 22.05
CA SER A 559 -3.98 14.55 21.63
C SER A 559 -3.36 14.62 20.24
N HIS A 560 -3.54 15.76 19.59
CA HIS A 560 -2.94 16.04 18.28
C HIS A 560 -2.53 17.52 18.20
N PRO A 561 -1.64 17.89 17.27
CA PRO A 561 -1.29 19.27 17.02
C PRO A 561 -2.51 20.12 16.62
N ALA A 562 -2.60 21.35 17.14
CA ALA A 562 -3.70 22.26 16.82
C ALA A 562 -3.78 22.67 15.34
N TRP A 563 -2.71 22.46 14.56
CA TRP A 563 -2.72 22.71 13.11
C TRP A 563 -3.43 21.63 12.29
N PHE A 564 -3.93 20.54 12.90
CA PHE A 564 -4.77 19.57 12.20
C PHE A 564 -6.11 20.19 11.78
N LYS A 565 -6.69 19.66 10.72
CA LYS A 565 -8.03 20.07 10.28
C LYS A 565 -9.08 19.31 11.08
N ALA A 566 -10.02 20.05 11.68
CA ALA A 566 -11.11 19.46 12.44
C ALA A 566 -11.91 18.43 11.62
N GLY A 567 -12.13 17.24 12.21
CA GLY A 567 -12.81 16.11 11.60
C GLY A 567 -11.96 15.26 10.65
N GLN A 568 -10.67 15.57 10.47
CA GLN A 568 -9.73 14.81 9.63
C GLN A 568 -8.51 14.29 10.42
N GLU A 569 -8.55 14.32 11.73
CA GLU A 569 -7.43 13.98 12.62
C GLU A 569 -6.94 12.55 12.37
N GLU A 570 -7.85 11.57 12.44
CA GLU A 570 -7.52 10.16 12.21
C GLU A 570 -6.95 9.92 10.82
N ALA A 571 -7.58 10.50 9.78
CA ALA A 571 -7.11 10.34 8.39
C ALA A 571 -5.73 10.97 8.18
N THR A 572 -5.44 12.07 8.88
CA THR A 572 -4.13 12.74 8.81
C THR A 572 -3.06 11.90 9.49
N ILE A 573 -3.33 11.40 10.70
CA ILE A 573 -2.39 10.55 11.45
C ILE A 573 -2.08 9.25 10.67
N ARG A 574 -3.10 8.61 10.11
CA ARG A 574 -2.91 7.39 9.29
C ARG A 574 -2.01 7.65 8.09
N GLU A 575 -2.18 8.78 7.42
CA GLU A 575 -1.36 9.13 6.26
C GLU A 575 0.09 9.46 6.66
N MET A 576 0.30 10.12 7.79
CA MET A 576 1.64 10.33 8.34
C MET A 576 2.34 9.00 8.66
N ILE A 577 1.62 8.06 9.27
CA ILE A 577 2.13 6.71 9.54
C ILE A 577 2.42 5.97 8.23
N ASP A 578 1.54 6.06 7.23
CA ASP A 578 1.74 5.44 5.91
C ASP A 578 3.04 5.92 5.24
N TYR A 579 3.42 7.19 5.38
CA TYR A 579 4.71 7.69 4.87
C TYR A 579 5.91 7.02 5.54
N LEU A 580 5.88 6.87 6.86
CA LEU A 580 6.97 6.21 7.61
C LEU A 580 7.06 4.72 7.29
N LEU A 581 5.93 4.04 7.11
CA LEU A 581 5.89 2.62 6.76
C LEU A 581 6.36 2.35 5.32
N THR A 582 6.13 3.31 4.40
CA THR A 582 6.49 3.16 2.98
C THR A 582 7.97 3.44 2.72
N ASP A 583 8.54 4.43 3.40
CA ASP A 583 9.91 4.91 3.18
C ASP A 583 10.73 4.79 4.47
N GLN A 584 11.37 3.62 4.64
CA GLN A 584 12.13 3.29 5.85
C GLN A 584 13.42 4.13 6.06
N LYS A 585 13.86 4.86 5.04
CA LYS A 585 15.05 5.74 5.10
C LYS A 585 14.68 7.21 5.24
N LEU A 586 13.41 7.50 5.52
CA LEU A 586 12.92 8.86 5.62
C LEU A 586 13.56 9.59 6.81
N THR A 587 14.29 10.66 6.54
CA THR A 587 14.81 11.53 7.62
C THR A 587 13.68 12.36 8.24
N LEU A 588 13.85 12.78 9.51
CA LEU A 588 12.87 13.66 10.18
C LEU A 588 12.59 14.94 9.38
N ALA A 589 13.60 15.52 8.73
CA ALA A 589 13.44 16.70 7.87
C ALA A 589 12.55 16.39 6.66
N GLN A 590 12.78 15.28 5.98
CA GLN A 590 11.94 14.82 4.85
C GLN A 590 10.54 14.46 5.30
N PHE A 591 10.38 13.89 6.49
CA PHE A 591 9.07 13.57 7.04
C PHE A 591 8.26 14.84 7.34
N ARG A 592 8.88 15.87 7.93
CA ARG A 592 8.28 17.19 8.12
C ARG A 592 7.86 17.81 6.79
N GLU A 593 8.72 17.75 5.79
CA GLU A 593 8.45 18.28 4.45
C GLU A 593 7.26 17.59 3.78
N LYS A 594 7.25 16.25 3.73
CA LYS A 594 6.13 15.46 3.18
C LYS A 594 4.82 15.77 3.92
N THR A 595 4.87 15.93 5.25
CA THR A 595 3.69 16.27 6.06
C THR A 595 3.19 17.68 5.73
N ALA A 596 4.08 18.67 5.55
CA ALA A 596 3.71 20.02 5.17
C ALA A 596 3.04 20.07 3.80
N ILE A 597 3.59 19.35 2.81
CA ILE A 597 3.01 19.22 1.46
C ILE A 597 1.62 18.59 1.56
N MET A 598 1.46 17.48 2.27
CA MET A 598 0.17 16.80 2.46
C MET A 598 -0.89 17.75 3.06
N MET A 599 -0.51 18.47 4.12
CA MET A 599 -1.44 19.40 4.79
C MET A 599 -1.81 20.58 3.93
N SER A 600 -0.89 21.08 3.08
CA SER A 600 -1.16 22.16 2.15
C SER A 600 -2.27 21.81 1.16
N CYS A 601 -2.22 20.59 0.60
CA CYS A 601 -3.24 20.07 -0.31
C CYS A 601 -4.58 19.84 0.38
N LYS A 602 -4.59 19.29 1.61
CA LYS A 602 -5.84 19.03 2.36
C LYS A 602 -6.62 20.29 2.71
N ARG A 603 -5.95 21.43 2.80
CA ARG A 603 -6.56 22.74 3.09
C ARG A 603 -6.68 23.66 1.89
N ALA A 604 -6.18 23.24 0.71
CA ALA A 604 -6.31 24.07 -0.49
C ALA A 604 -7.78 24.22 -0.93
N ILE A 605 -8.07 25.35 -1.55
CA ILE A 605 -9.34 25.63 -2.16
C ILE A 605 -9.56 24.64 -3.30
N LYS A 606 -10.72 24.00 -3.37
CA LYS A 606 -11.04 23.10 -4.48
C LYS A 606 -11.27 23.87 -5.77
N ALA A 607 -10.97 23.24 -6.90
CA ALA A 607 -11.32 23.80 -8.21
C ALA A 607 -12.83 24.08 -8.30
N ASN A 608 -13.21 25.12 -9.06
CA ASN A 608 -14.58 25.64 -9.22
C ASN A 608 -15.20 26.22 -7.93
N GLN A 609 -14.40 26.68 -6.98
CA GLN A 609 -14.88 27.42 -5.83
C GLN A 609 -14.83 28.92 -6.15
N HIS A 610 -16.00 29.59 -6.14
CA HIS A 610 -16.06 31.01 -6.28
C HIS A 610 -15.56 31.69 -5.00
N LEU A 611 -14.63 32.62 -5.18
CA LEU A 611 -14.14 33.52 -4.13
C LEU A 611 -14.86 34.87 -4.27
N ASP A 612 -15.19 35.49 -3.15
CA ASP A 612 -15.56 36.87 -3.17
C ASP A 612 -14.33 37.79 -3.41
N ASP A 613 -14.56 39.05 -3.78
CA ASP A 613 -13.50 40.02 -4.08
C ASP A 613 -12.51 40.19 -2.92
N ARG A 614 -13.01 40.11 -1.68
CA ARG A 614 -12.18 40.24 -0.48
C ARG A 614 -11.27 39.04 -0.32
N GLN A 615 -11.82 37.83 -0.49
CA GLN A 615 -11.07 36.58 -0.40
C GLN A 615 -9.99 36.47 -1.50
N ALA A 616 -10.34 36.88 -2.73
CA ALA A 616 -9.42 36.92 -3.86
C ALA A 616 -8.25 37.87 -3.62
N LYS A 617 -8.53 39.11 -3.19
CA LYS A 617 -7.52 40.11 -2.83
C LYS A 617 -6.64 39.64 -1.67
N GLU A 618 -7.24 39.03 -0.65
CA GLU A 618 -6.51 38.46 0.49
C GLU A 618 -5.59 37.31 0.06
N LEU A 619 -6.01 36.45 -0.87
CA LEU A 619 -5.19 35.36 -1.41
C LEU A 619 -3.99 35.90 -2.17
N LEU A 620 -4.18 36.94 -3.04
CA LEU A 620 -3.09 37.57 -3.77
C LEU A 620 -2.07 38.24 -2.83
N ALA A 621 -2.54 38.97 -1.82
CA ALA A 621 -1.69 39.59 -0.83
C ALA A 621 -0.86 38.54 -0.07
N LYS A 622 -1.49 37.45 0.40
CA LYS A 622 -0.81 36.37 1.12
C LYS A 622 0.14 35.57 0.22
N LEU A 623 -0.10 35.49 -1.09
CA LEU A 623 0.83 34.89 -2.04
C LEU A 623 2.08 35.76 -2.19
N ALA A 624 1.92 37.09 -2.22
CA ALA A 624 3.04 38.03 -2.28
C ALA A 624 3.97 37.93 -1.05
N ASP A 625 3.41 37.59 0.13
CA ASP A 625 4.16 37.41 1.38
C ASP A 625 4.93 36.05 1.45
N CYS A 626 4.75 35.16 0.47
CA CYS A 626 5.45 33.85 0.45
C CYS A 626 6.93 34.00 0.08
N GLU A 627 7.79 33.14 0.64
CA GLU A 627 9.23 33.06 0.28
C GLU A 627 9.42 32.74 -1.21
N ASN A 628 8.57 31.88 -1.78
CA ASN A 628 8.57 31.53 -3.20
C ASN A 628 7.14 31.57 -3.77
N PRO A 629 6.65 32.74 -4.18
CA PRO A 629 5.28 32.87 -4.68
C PRO A 629 5.04 32.28 -6.08
N PHE A 630 6.08 31.85 -6.80
CA PHE A 630 6.01 31.53 -8.22
C PHE A 630 5.58 30.07 -8.52
N ASN A 631 5.80 29.14 -7.58
CA ASN A 631 5.48 27.73 -7.77
C ASN A 631 4.80 27.13 -6.54
N CYS A 632 3.82 26.23 -6.74
CA CYS A 632 3.27 25.43 -5.65
C CYS A 632 4.28 24.33 -5.20
N PRO A 633 4.05 23.65 -4.06
CA PRO A 633 4.96 22.60 -3.58
C PRO A 633 5.17 21.43 -4.56
N HIS A 634 4.27 21.26 -5.53
CA HIS A 634 4.34 20.23 -6.57
C HIS A 634 5.05 20.71 -7.85
N GLY A 635 5.61 21.92 -7.84
CA GLY A 635 6.33 22.51 -8.98
C GLY A 635 5.43 23.16 -10.06
N ARG A 636 4.10 23.24 -9.87
CA ARG A 636 3.22 23.93 -10.82
C ARG A 636 3.35 25.43 -10.64
N PRO A 637 3.37 26.23 -11.73
CA PRO A 637 3.37 27.67 -11.63
C PRO A 637 2.08 28.17 -10.95
N THR A 638 2.23 29.09 -10.01
CA THR A 638 1.11 29.74 -9.32
C THR A 638 0.58 30.93 -10.13
N VAL A 639 1.45 31.54 -10.93
CA VAL A 639 1.16 32.76 -11.69
C VAL A 639 1.78 32.72 -13.08
N VAL A 640 1.05 33.22 -14.08
CA VAL A 640 1.51 33.37 -15.46
C VAL A 640 1.29 34.84 -15.85
N LYS A 641 2.29 35.45 -16.51
CA LYS A 641 2.25 36.83 -16.98
C LYS A 641 2.04 36.89 -18.49
N LEU A 642 1.25 37.83 -18.94
CA LEU A 642 1.12 38.26 -20.32
C LEU A 642 1.51 39.74 -20.40
N SER A 643 2.63 40.04 -21.05
CA SER A 643 3.06 41.44 -21.22
C SER A 643 2.15 42.19 -22.20
N PRO A 644 2.11 43.54 -22.19
CA PRO A 644 1.37 44.29 -23.17
C PRO A 644 1.77 43.96 -24.62
N LYS A 645 3.06 43.68 -24.86
CA LYS A 645 3.56 43.26 -26.18
C LYS A 645 3.00 41.87 -26.59
N ASP A 646 2.90 40.93 -25.65
CA ASP A 646 2.32 39.59 -25.92
C ASP A 646 0.86 39.75 -26.35
N LEU A 647 0.12 40.61 -25.65
CA LEU A 647 -1.29 40.90 -25.98
C LEU A 647 -1.41 41.58 -27.35
N GLU A 648 -0.55 42.58 -27.67
CA GLU A 648 -0.54 43.24 -28.96
C GLU A 648 -0.21 42.26 -30.11
N HIS A 649 0.73 41.33 -29.91
CA HIS A 649 1.01 40.27 -30.85
C HIS A 649 -0.19 39.31 -31.03
N MET A 650 -0.83 38.90 -29.94
CA MET A 650 -2.03 38.05 -29.98
C MET A 650 -3.18 38.69 -30.76
N PHE A 651 -3.35 40.00 -30.63
CA PHE A 651 -4.36 40.78 -31.37
C PHE A 651 -3.89 41.26 -32.74
N LYS A 652 -2.66 40.84 -33.19
CA LYS A 652 -2.03 41.25 -34.46
C LYS A 652 -1.93 42.78 -34.64
N ARG A 653 -1.78 43.50 -33.55
CA ARG A 653 -1.55 44.98 -33.58
C ARG A 653 -0.12 45.31 -33.95
N ILE A 654 0.83 44.45 -33.61
CA ILE A 654 2.22 44.49 -34.04
C ILE A 654 2.36 43.34 -35.06
N GLN A 655 2.61 43.68 -36.32
CA GLN A 655 2.99 42.69 -37.33
C GLN A 655 4.49 42.44 -37.18
N ASP A 656 4.89 41.17 -37.06
CA ASP A 656 6.29 40.78 -37.23
C ASP A 656 6.73 41.25 -38.60
N SER A 657 7.77 42.06 -38.65
CA SER A 657 8.40 42.48 -39.91
C SER A 657 9.09 41.28 -40.52
N HIS A 658 8.32 40.35 -41.09
CA HIS A 658 8.85 39.39 -42.02
C HIS A 658 9.35 40.19 -43.25
N GLN A 659 10.67 40.34 -43.33
CA GLN A 659 11.33 40.70 -44.57
C GLN A 659 10.91 39.71 -45.66
N SER A 660 9.93 40.06 -46.43
CA SER A 660 9.66 39.40 -47.69
C SER A 660 10.91 39.60 -48.55
N LYS A 661 11.76 38.59 -48.65
CA LYS A 661 12.72 38.52 -49.75
C LYS A 661 11.93 38.51 -51.05
N ARG A 662 11.71 39.69 -51.63
CA ARG A 662 11.36 39.81 -53.03
C ARG A 662 12.47 39.18 -53.81
N LYS A 663 12.23 38.04 -54.43
CA LYS A 663 13.03 37.57 -55.56
C LYS A 663 12.76 38.54 -56.69
N GLU A 664 13.73 39.40 -57.00
CA GLU A 664 13.76 40.07 -58.27
C GLU A 664 13.94 39.02 -59.36
N TRP A 665 13.08 39.17 -60.38
CA TRP A 665 13.18 38.44 -61.65
C TRP A 665 14.15 39.17 -62.54
#